data_a5b6a43b0e14216a1b6c12e34c788903
#
_entry.id   a5b6a43b0e14216a1b6c12e34c788903
#
_cell.length_a   1.000
_cell.length_b   1.000
_cell.length_c   1.000
_cell.angle_alpha   90.00
_cell.angle_beta   90.00
_cell.angle_gamma   90.00
#
_symmetry.space_group_name_H-M   'P 1'
#
loop_
_entity.id
_entity.type
_entity.pdbx_description
1 polymer ?
#
loop_
_entity_poly.entity_id
_entity_poly.type
_entity_poly.pdbx_seq_one_letter_code
_entity_poly.pdbx_strand_id
1 'polypeptide(L)'
;MDPVSKNPSSETAVSFQPKRPALSWSVKIRRKLKSVAPFLGRFRPLVGQCCHQCTPESLGLKLLCNTPPLGFQNLTFVNETHTGYRGWLVRRVCCLLFVCGREVHPSPVGDRRHRVHGSERVRQALVTACSPDETKMMELVMPDVRGHLGRLLALTQTFISPNLLRMVSWMLLKFFSLMFCNVQINLNQLAALHRATRLKAPMVYVCVRQSSIDQALICLTLFCHNLRVPYTIYPTHVRQTWLRSILQKLGVILLPEGTGSERDAEMDSLYSPVMTSFIGELLREGAALSVGITAARGHGGQWLARVHQAISDGLVPDVRIVPVGVSYDCLPRHFIHPQAGVMSALRFVASLLKGDHRGSVRIHFAQAFSLKEMCESGKCRVDGGRPLQELLLTAILHNRMDSIFNQKDVSWLLPPAVMPELPPADRQQTIALTLHLKYSSTKSMAVMSTSLVSCLLLHKHRRGVRVSVLCRDICWLLEEVLFRNTDVGFGGALVGLVHHALSLLRPYLLLAAAPPTGEPIIAPRPDPESLLTLSQHCDLLTHVFIHEAVGACAVSAMLSEVVGCGGGGDQEFDVVLGQEELAEKSLQLTHLLPPGYIPPCQNAHSFALDVVDSMVRCGVLVMEEVQKDTPVCDFMKRQGVLSWAASDNPDQSSDSDCEEPDKHSYKLSQPSQCPELLFFLCSLLSVQLRALCWALESLHYLPTPITETDCLSQLHSHLKNRAQLDKAHYESSSIDLVRMALRTFIDLGVLIEDRQRDDVYLDVSPLFSQCAYKEKLLQFFKQFIAKREK
;
A
#
# COMPACT_ATOMS: atom_id res chain seq x y z
N MET A 1 -37.35 39.83 40.89
CA MET A 1 -36.20 40.40 40.12
C MET A 1 -35.41 39.21 39.55
N ASP A 2 -35.80 38.77 38.34
CA ASP A 2 -35.22 37.62 37.65
C ASP A 2 -34.07 38.04 36.78
N PRO A 3 -32.95 37.27 36.71
CA PRO A 3 -31.96 37.55 35.69
C PRO A 3 -32.26 36.71 34.44
N VAL A 4 -32.33 37.41 33.33
CA VAL A 4 -32.52 36.96 31.97
C VAL A 4 -31.54 35.88 31.54
N SER A 5 -32.07 34.73 31.16
CA SER A 5 -31.38 33.68 30.44
C SER A 5 -31.06 34.12 29.03
N LYS A 6 -29.76 34.24 28.69
CA LYS A 6 -29.29 34.37 27.33
C LYS A 6 -29.06 32.97 26.75
N ASN A 7 -29.88 32.58 25.81
CA ASN A 7 -29.62 31.42 24.94
C ASN A 7 -28.38 31.71 24.06
N PRO A 8 -27.44 30.74 23.94
CA PRO A 8 -26.42 30.83 22.93
C PRO A 8 -27.01 30.40 21.59
N SER A 9 -26.95 31.27 20.64
CA SER A 9 -27.25 31.09 19.23
C SER A 9 -26.54 29.88 18.63
N SER A 10 -27.30 29.10 17.88
CA SER A 10 -26.85 28.01 17.02
C SER A 10 -25.76 28.46 16.07
N GLU A 11 -24.51 28.12 16.36
CA GLU A 11 -23.44 28.18 15.38
C GLU A 11 -23.63 27.01 14.38
N THR A 12 -24.08 27.35 13.20
CA THR A 12 -24.01 26.52 12.02
C THR A 12 -22.56 26.10 11.81
N ALA A 13 -22.29 24.79 11.95
CA ALA A 13 -21.00 24.20 11.63
C ALA A 13 -20.75 24.32 10.12
N VAL A 14 -20.12 25.41 9.71
CA VAL A 14 -19.56 25.58 8.38
C VAL A 14 -18.39 24.61 8.28
N SER A 15 -18.51 23.64 7.38
CA SER A 15 -17.43 22.78 6.95
C SER A 15 -16.30 23.64 6.37
N PHE A 16 -15.35 24.03 7.20
CA PHE A 16 -14.11 24.66 6.76
C PHE A 16 -13.24 23.59 6.07
N GLN A 17 -13.39 23.45 4.76
CA GLN A 17 -12.27 23.05 3.95
C GLN A 17 -11.28 24.23 3.99
N PRO A 18 -10.07 24.05 4.54
CA PRO A 18 -9.11 25.15 4.55
C PRO A 18 -8.66 25.40 3.11
N LYS A 19 -9.23 26.41 2.47
CA LYS A 19 -8.66 26.95 1.23
C LYS A 19 -7.24 27.39 1.58
N ARG A 20 -6.25 26.79 0.94
CA ARG A 20 -4.86 27.26 1.04
C ARG A 20 -4.81 28.69 0.50
N PRO A 21 -4.41 29.67 1.26
CA PRO A 21 -3.89 30.89 0.65
C PRO A 21 -2.64 30.49 -0.14
N ALA A 22 -2.41 31.08 -1.29
CA ALA A 22 -1.18 30.95 -2.06
C ALA A 22 0.00 31.55 -1.25
N LEU A 23 0.46 30.81 -0.25
CA LEU A 23 1.52 31.22 0.65
C LEU A 23 2.82 30.62 0.17
N SER A 24 3.85 31.44 0.01
CA SER A 24 5.19 30.97 -0.27
C SER A 24 5.67 29.98 0.80
N TRP A 25 6.51 29.06 0.42
CA TRP A 25 7.13 28.08 1.31
C TRP A 25 7.73 28.69 2.59
N SER A 26 8.37 29.85 2.47
CA SER A 26 8.94 30.59 3.59
C SER A 26 7.91 31.05 4.64
N VAL A 27 6.68 31.31 4.25
CA VAL A 27 5.60 31.72 5.15
C VAL A 27 4.99 30.52 5.88
N LYS A 28 4.94 29.33 5.25
CA LYS A 28 4.50 28.08 5.90
C LYS A 28 5.41 27.71 7.07
N ILE A 29 6.71 27.91 6.96
CA ILE A 29 7.69 27.62 8.02
C ILE A 29 7.45 28.48 9.28
N ARG A 30 6.81 29.63 9.16
CA ARG A 30 6.52 30.53 10.30
C ARG A 30 5.34 30.08 11.16
N ARG A 31 4.47 29.18 10.66
CA ARG A 31 3.42 28.60 11.49
C ARG A 31 4.05 27.61 12.47
N LYS A 32 4.03 27.99 13.74
CA LYS A 32 4.58 27.15 14.83
C LYS A 32 3.48 26.22 15.33
N LEU A 33 3.44 25.00 14.81
CA LEU A 33 2.67 23.92 15.41
C LEU A 33 3.35 23.54 16.75
N LYS A 34 2.79 24.01 17.87
CA LYS A 34 3.39 23.78 19.20
C LYS A 34 3.07 22.39 19.74
N SER A 35 1.91 21.87 19.41
CA SER A 35 1.46 20.56 19.89
C SER A 35 0.47 19.93 18.93
N VAL A 36 0.45 18.61 18.89
CA VAL A 36 -0.53 17.79 18.14
C VAL A 36 -1.51 17.22 19.15
N ALA A 37 -2.80 17.49 18.97
CA ALA A 37 -3.84 16.93 19.83
C ALA A 37 -4.03 15.45 19.52
N PRO A 38 -3.67 14.50 20.43
CA PRO A 38 -3.61 13.08 20.09
C PRO A 38 -4.99 12.42 20.01
N PHE A 39 -5.94 12.88 20.81
CA PHE A 39 -7.16 12.15 21.11
C PHE A 39 -8.46 12.92 20.85
N LEU A 40 -8.40 14.23 20.71
CA LEU A 40 -9.57 15.07 20.52
C LEU A 40 -9.59 15.63 19.10
N GLY A 41 -10.45 15.08 18.29
CA GLY A 41 -10.50 15.14 16.86
C GLY A 41 -10.99 16.41 16.19
N ARG A 42 -10.90 17.62 16.77
CA ARG A 42 -11.31 18.83 16.03
C ARG A 42 -10.52 19.07 14.74
N PHE A 43 -9.33 18.49 14.63
CA PHE A 43 -8.44 18.65 13.48
C PHE A 43 -7.95 17.32 12.87
N ARG A 44 -8.47 16.19 13.35
CA ARG A 44 -8.12 14.88 12.78
C ARG A 44 -8.97 14.59 11.56
N PRO A 45 -8.37 14.23 10.43
CA PRO A 45 -9.10 13.90 9.22
C PRO A 45 -9.96 12.65 9.44
N LEU A 46 -11.07 12.58 8.73
CA LEU A 46 -11.91 11.40 8.67
C LEU A 46 -11.27 10.46 7.65
N VAL A 47 -10.50 9.47 8.14
CA VAL A 47 -9.83 8.49 7.28
C VAL A 47 -10.65 7.23 7.10
N GLY A 48 -10.45 6.55 5.98
CA GLY A 48 -11.05 5.28 5.67
C GLY A 48 -12.50 5.37 5.20
N GLN A 49 -12.86 6.40 4.45
CA GLN A 49 -14.14 6.47 3.75
C GLN A 49 -14.17 5.51 2.56
N CYS A 50 -15.36 5.02 2.19
CA CYS A 50 -15.58 4.27 0.97
C CYS A 50 -15.30 5.12 -0.27
N CYS A 51 -15.05 4.45 -1.40
CA CYS A 51 -14.84 5.09 -2.67
C CYS A 51 -16.14 5.71 -3.21
N HIS A 52 -16.07 6.96 -3.63
CA HIS A 52 -17.21 7.67 -4.23
C HIS A 52 -17.67 7.05 -5.56
N GLN A 53 -16.74 6.49 -6.32
CA GLN A 53 -17.01 6.01 -7.66
C GLN A 53 -17.57 4.59 -7.69
N CYS A 54 -16.94 3.66 -6.94
CA CYS A 54 -17.30 2.25 -7.00
C CYS A 54 -18.22 1.78 -5.88
N THR A 55 -18.36 2.53 -4.78
CA THR A 55 -19.24 2.19 -3.66
C THR A 55 -20.04 3.40 -3.14
N PRO A 56 -20.82 4.11 -4.01
CA PRO A 56 -21.54 5.31 -3.63
C PRO A 56 -22.64 5.05 -2.58
N GLU A 57 -23.36 3.93 -2.66
CA GLU A 57 -24.39 3.56 -1.67
C GLU A 57 -23.79 3.26 -0.31
N SER A 58 -22.72 2.47 -0.27
CA SER A 58 -21.98 2.19 0.97
C SER A 58 -21.41 3.45 1.59
N LEU A 59 -20.94 4.41 0.79
CA LEU A 59 -20.50 5.72 1.27
C LEU A 59 -21.67 6.54 1.85
N GLY A 60 -22.85 6.45 1.25
CA GLY A 60 -24.08 7.10 1.72
C GLY A 60 -24.60 6.56 3.06
N LEU A 61 -24.22 5.34 3.44
CA LEU A 61 -24.51 4.80 4.75
C LEU A 61 -23.76 5.61 5.82
N LYS A 62 -24.50 6.23 6.75
CA LYS A 62 -23.92 7.02 7.85
C LYS A 62 -23.24 6.13 8.91
N LEU A 63 -22.33 5.27 8.48
CA LEU A 63 -21.56 4.40 9.36
C LEU A 63 -20.49 5.19 10.10
N LEU A 64 -19.79 6.09 9.40
CA LEU A 64 -18.91 7.08 9.98
C LEU A 64 -19.74 8.35 10.23
N CYS A 65 -20.20 8.53 11.46
CA CYS A 65 -21.02 9.70 11.79
C CYS A 65 -20.19 10.95 12.01
N ASN A 66 -20.79 12.12 11.70
CA ASN A 66 -20.36 13.45 12.14
C ASN A 66 -20.63 13.72 13.64
N THR A 67 -20.79 12.67 14.46
CA THR A 67 -20.85 12.81 15.90
C THR A 67 -19.52 13.31 16.45
N PRO A 68 -19.52 14.02 17.60
CA PRO A 68 -18.27 14.44 18.22
C PRO A 68 -17.33 13.24 18.36
N PRO A 69 -16.05 13.39 18.00
CA PRO A 69 -15.13 12.26 17.95
C PRO A 69 -14.99 11.63 19.33
N LEU A 70 -15.25 10.33 19.42
CA LEU A 70 -15.09 9.56 20.65
C LEU A 70 -13.62 9.41 21.07
N GLY A 71 -12.70 9.79 20.18
CA GLY A 71 -11.26 9.73 20.43
C GLY A 71 -10.65 8.36 20.20
N PHE A 72 -9.44 8.21 20.69
CA PHE A 72 -8.66 6.98 20.60
C PHE A 72 -8.55 6.31 21.96
N GLN A 73 -8.64 4.99 21.97
CA GLN A 73 -8.45 4.15 23.14
C GLN A 73 -7.15 3.34 22.98
N ASN A 74 -6.44 3.18 24.10
CA ASN A 74 -5.34 2.23 24.15
C ASN A 74 -5.87 0.85 24.56
N LEU A 75 -5.74 -0.14 23.66
CA LEU A 75 -6.21 -1.50 23.88
C LEU A 75 -5.54 -2.19 25.07
N THR A 76 -4.26 -1.85 25.35
CA THR A 76 -3.50 -2.49 26.42
C THR A 76 -3.96 -2.06 27.82
N PHE A 77 -4.67 -0.94 27.90
CA PHE A 77 -5.19 -0.38 29.16
C PHE A 77 -6.68 -0.74 29.35
N VAL A 78 -6.91 -1.97 29.67
CA VAL A 78 -8.24 -2.46 29.99
C VAL A 78 -8.71 -1.89 31.33
N ASN A 79 -9.75 -1.06 31.34
CA ASN A 79 -10.36 -0.41 32.51
C ASN A 79 -9.45 0.57 33.28
N GLU A 80 -8.65 1.37 32.58
CA GLU A 80 -7.67 2.28 33.23
C GLU A 80 -8.28 3.38 34.09
N THR A 81 -9.43 3.89 33.77
CA THR A 81 -10.05 5.03 34.46
C THR A 81 -10.20 4.83 35.97
N HIS A 82 -10.19 3.57 36.44
CA HIS A 82 -10.40 3.25 37.85
C HIS A 82 -9.35 2.32 38.46
N THR A 83 -8.38 1.82 37.67
CA THR A 83 -7.43 0.79 38.15
C THR A 83 -6.01 1.31 38.40
N GLY A 84 -5.68 2.55 38.04
CA GLY A 84 -4.35 3.12 38.21
C GLY A 84 -3.85 3.10 39.65
N TYR A 85 -4.75 3.29 40.60
CA TYR A 85 -4.46 3.29 42.06
C TYR A 85 -4.67 1.94 42.72
N ARG A 86 -5.12 0.90 41.98
CA ARG A 86 -5.37 -0.41 42.55
C ARG A 86 -4.13 -1.30 42.52
N GLY A 87 -4.02 -2.18 43.53
CA GLY A 87 -2.88 -3.09 43.65
C GLY A 87 -2.72 -4.03 42.47
N TRP A 88 -1.53 -4.59 42.34
CA TRP A 88 -1.14 -5.48 41.25
C TRP A 88 -2.09 -6.66 41.02
N LEU A 89 -2.57 -7.30 42.11
CA LEU A 89 -3.51 -8.41 42.03
C LEU A 89 -4.86 -8.01 41.43
N VAL A 90 -5.41 -6.87 41.90
CA VAL A 90 -6.73 -6.39 41.44
C VAL A 90 -6.72 -6.09 39.94
N ARG A 91 -5.66 -5.47 39.42
CA ARG A 91 -5.50 -5.21 37.98
C ARG A 91 -5.50 -6.50 37.17
N ARG A 92 -4.88 -7.58 37.66
CA ARG A 92 -4.88 -8.87 36.97
C ARG A 92 -6.24 -9.55 36.98
N VAL A 93 -6.93 -9.52 38.12
CA VAL A 93 -8.31 -10.03 38.25
C VAL A 93 -9.25 -9.24 37.33
N CYS A 94 -9.16 -7.91 37.31
CA CYS A 94 -9.96 -7.10 36.37
C CYS A 94 -9.69 -7.45 34.92
N CYS A 95 -8.45 -7.67 34.53
CA CYS A 95 -8.12 -8.10 33.16
C CYS A 95 -8.70 -9.49 32.86
N LEU A 96 -8.64 -10.42 33.78
CA LEU A 96 -9.21 -11.75 33.63
C LEU A 96 -10.74 -11.67 33.50
N LEU A 97 -11.41 -10.93 34.36
CA LEU A 97 -12.86 -10.72 34.30
C LEU A 97 -13.29 -10.05 33.01
N PHE A 98 -12.52 -9.06 32.53
CA PHE A 98 -12.75 -8.43 31.25
C PHE A 98 -12.74 -9.45 30.11
N VAL A 99 -11.72 -10.30 30.04
CA VAL A 99 -11.57 -11.30 28.99
C VAL A 99 -12.66 -12.38 29.10
N CYS A 100 -12.98 -12.83 30.32
CA CYS A 100 -14.03 -13.82 30.55
C CYS A 100 -15.43 -13.31 30.19
N GLY A 101 -15.67 -12.01 30.36
CA GLY A 101 -16.94 -11.34 30.02
C GLY A 101 -17.11 -11.01 28.55
N ARG A 102 -16.11 -11.31 27.66
CA ARG A 102 -16.27 -11.08 26.23
C ARG A 102 -17.14 -12.16 25.58
N GLU A 103 -18.02 -11.71 24.71
CA GLU A 103 -18.86 -12.61 23.92
C GLU A 103 -18.03 -13.25 22.81
N VAL A 104 -18.12 -14.56 22.69
CA VAL A 104 -17.54 -15.32 21.59
C VAL A 104 -18.67 -16.09 20.92
N HIS A 105 -18.82 -15.87 19.63
CA HIS A 105 -19.83 -16.56 18.83
C HIS A 105 -19.29 -17.94 18.46
N PRO A 106 -19.86 -19.03 18.99
CA PRO A 106 -19.41 -20.38 18.63
C PRO A 106 -19.76 -20.67 17.18
N SER A 107 -18.89 -21.37 16.51
CA SER A 107 -19.15 -21.83 15.13
C SER A 107 -19.85 -23.17 15.16
N PRO A 108 -20.91 -23.40 14.37
CA PRO A 108 -21.53 -24.70 14.21
C PRO A 108 -20.59 -25.63 13.43
N VAL A 109 -19.92 -26.55 14.10
CA VAL A 109 -18.88 -27.39 13.48
C VAL A 109 -19.47 -28.66 12.83
N GLY A 110 -20.69 -29.09 13.21
CA GLY A 110 -21.17 -30.45 12.98
C GLY A 110 -21.15 -30.94 11.52
N ASP A 111 -21.63 -30.14 10.56
CA ASP A 111 -21.91 -30.63 9.19
C ASP A 111 -21.06 -29.97 8.10
N ARG A 112 -20.17 -29.05 8.44
CA ARG A 112 -19.39 -28.30 7.46
C ARG A 112 -18.54 -29.21 6.57
N ARG A 113 -17.89 -30.19 7.15
CA ARG A 113 -17.07 -31.16 6.41
C ARG A 113 -17.90 -31.93 5.38
N HIS A 114 -19.10 -32.35 5.77
CA HIS A 114 -20.01 -33.08 4.86
C HIS A 114 -20.51 -32.17 3.75
N ARG A 115 -20.86 -30.91 4.05
CA ARG A 115 -21.30 -29.96 3.04
C ARG A 115 -20.20 -29.64 2.03
N VAL A 116 -18.96 -29.39 2.50
CA VAL A 116 -17.82 -29.16 1.61
C VAL A 116 -17.53 -30.38 0.75
N HIS A 117 -17.52 -31.59 1.35
CA HIS A 117 -17.30 -32.84 0.58
C HIS A 117 -18.42 -33.08 -0.43
N GLY A 118 -19.66 -32.77 -0.08
CA GLY A 118 -20.83 -32.91 -0.96
C GLY A 118 -21.02 -31.81 -1.98
N SER A 119 -20.16 -30.77 -1.99
CA SER A 119 -20.28 -29.68 -2.95
C SER A 119 -20.02 -30.17 -4.38
N GLU A 120 -20.79 -29.63 -5.34
CA GLU A 120 -20.69 -29.99 -6.74
C GLU A 120 -19.27 -29.74 -7.30
N ARG A 121 -18.66 -28.63 -6.89
CA ARG A 121 -17.28 -28.25 -7.27
C ARG A 121 -16.25 -29.29 -6.84
N VAL A 122 -16.34 -29.81 -5.60
CA VAL A 122 -15.44 -30.84 -5.10
C VAL A 122 -15.70 -32.18 -5.80
N ARG A 123 -16.97 -32.50 -6.10
CA ARG A 123 -17.30 -33.73 -6.86
C ARG A 123 -16.77 -33.67 -8.28
N GLN A 124 -16.91 -32.56 -8.99
CA GLN A 124 -16.37 -32.37 -10.33
C GLN A 124 -14.84 -32.47 -10.34
N ALA A 125 -14.17 -31.83 -9.37
CA ALA A 125 -12.71 -31.94 -9.24
C ALA A 125 -12.24 -33.37 -8.99
N LEU A 126 -12.99 -34.15 -8.20
CA LEU A 126 -12.70 -35.56 -7.98
C LEU A 126 -12.86 -36.35 -9.27
N VAL A 127 -13.93 -36.13 -10.03
CA VAL A 127 -14.15 -36.80 -11.32
C VAL A 127 -13.01 -36.45 -12.31
N THR A 128 -12.61 -35.20 -12.35
CA THR A 128 -11.49 -34.79 -13.22
C THR A 128 -10.16 -35.38 -12.79
N ALA A 129 -9.90 -35.46 -11.48
CA ALA A 129 -8.69 -36.08 -10.93
C ALA A 129 -8.66 -37.62 -11.13
N CYS A 130 -9.81 -38.22 -11.36
CA CYS A 130 -9.96 -39.68 -11.60
C CYS A 130 -10.21 -39.98 -13.09
N SER A 131 -9.80 -39.17 -14.03
CA SER A 131 -10.04 -39.28 -15.48
C SER A 131 -9.62 -40.62 -16.08
N PRO A 132 -10.37 -41.21 -17.05
CA PRO A 132 -10.43 -42.65 -17.35
C PRO A 132 -9.42 -43.17 -18.37
N ASP A 133 -8.24 -42.56 -18.56
CA ASP A 133 -7.35 -43.01 -19.64
C ASP A 133 -6.55 -44.28 -19.36
N GLU A 134 -6.61 -44.85 -18.13
CA GLU A 134 -5.98 -46.16 -17.84
C GLU A 134 -6.75 -46.94 -16.78
N THR A 135 -7.64 -47.80 -17.21
CA THR A 135 -8.51 -48.64 -16.36
C THR A 135 -7.80 -49.61 -15.40
N LYS A 136 -6.49 -49.83 -15.53
CA LYS A 136 -5.70 -50.70 -14.62
C LYS A 136 -4.97 -49.91 -13.51
N MET A 137 -4.80 -48.63 -13.64
CA MET A 137 -4.15 -47.78 -12.64
C MET A 137 -5.14 -47.19 -11.62
N MET A 138 -6.42 -47.27 -11.88
CA MET A 138 -7.50 -46.69 -11.10
C MET A 138 -7.63 -47.27 -9.68
N GLU A 139 -7.33 -48.55 -9.50
CA GLU A 139 -7.41 -49.22 -8.18
C GLU A 139 -6.26 -48.82 -7.23
N LEU A 140 -5.08 -48.45 -7.77
CA LEU A 140 -3.93 -47.99 -6.99
C LEU A 140 -3.97 -46.48 -6.69
N VAL A 141 -4.53 -45.65 -7.57
CA VAL A 141 -4.58 -44.18 -7.44
C VAL A 141 -5.73 -43.72 -6.54
N MET A 142 -6.86 -44.45 -6.53
CA MET A 142 -8.03 -44.14 -5.74
C MET A 142 -7.81 -44.00 -4.21
N PRO A 143 -7.03 -44.86 -3.53
CA PRO A 143 -6.80 -44.75 -2.09
C PRO A 143 -5.92 -43.50 -1.78
N ASP A 144 -4.98 -43.15 -2.65
CA ASP A 144 -4.09 -42.02 -2.44
C ASP A 144 -4.82 -40.69 -2.64
N VAL A 145 -5.64 -40.57 -3.67
CA VAL A 145 -6.52 -39.39 -3.91
C VAL A 145 -7.53 -39.22 -2.75
N ARG A 146 -8.14 -40.28 -2.26
CA ARG A 146 -9.04 -40.23 -1.09
C ARG A 146 -8.28 -39.85 0.18
N GLY A 147 -7.08 -40.38 0.39
CA GLY A 147 -6.21 -40.00 1.51
C GLY A 147 -5.80 -38.54 1.45
N HIS A 148 -5.46 -38.07 0.25
CA HIS A 148 -5.14 -36.66 0.01
C HIS A 148 -6.35 -35.73 0.28
N LEU A 149 -7.50 -36.03 -0.30
CA LEU A 149 -8.75 -35.32 -0.01
C LEU A 149 -9.08 -35.33 1.49
N GLY A 150 -8.87 -36.47 2.17
CA GLY A 150 -9.04 -36.55 3.62
C GLY A 150 -8.19 -35.57 4.41
N ARG A 151 -6.94 -35.36 3.97
CA ARG A 151 -6.02 -34.37 4.54
C ARG A 151 -6.49 -32.94 4.27
N LEU A 152 -6.94 -32.64 3.05
CA LEU A 152 -7.51 -31.34 2.70
C LEU A 152 -8.80 -31.05 3.49
N LEU A 153 -9.69 -32.03 3.62
CA LEU A 153 -10.92 -31.90 4.40
C LEU A 153 -10.64 -31.72 5.92
N ALA A 154 -9.48 -32.14 6.43
CA ALA A 154 -9.08 -31.84 7.80
C ALA A 154 -8.87 -30.34 8.04
N LEU A 155 -8.52 -29.56 7.01
CA LEU A 155 -8.43 -28.10 7.11
C LEU A 155 -9.81 -27.46 7.36
N THR A 156 -10.89 -28.04 6.85
CA THR A 156 -12.25 -27.54 7.02
C THR A 156 -12.79 -27.71 8.44
N GLN A 157 -12.11 -28.49 9.28
CA GLN A 157 -12.43 -28.66 10.70
C GLN A 157 -11.94 -27.51 11.59
N THR A 158 -11.37 -26.47 10.98
CA THR A 158 -10.96 -25.26 11.71
C THR A 158 -12.20 -24.61 12.37
N PHE A 159 -12.09 -24.30 13.68
CA PHE A 159 -13.16 -23.69 14.46
C PHE A 159 -12.61 -22.76 15.55
N ILE A 160 -13.46 -21.91 16.10
CA ILE A 160 -13.09 -21.00 17.18
C ILE A 160 -13.58 -21.56 18.50
N SER A 161 -12.63 -22.02 19.33
CA SER A 161 -12.90 -22.47 20.69
C SER A 161 -13.00 -21.27 21.66
N PRO A 162 -14.14 -21.02 22.32
CA PRO A 162 -14.31 -19.85 23.19
C PRO A 162 -13.30 -19.79 24.34
N ASN A 163 -13.05 -20.89 24.98
CA ASN A 163 -12.14 -20.96 26.13
C ASN A 163 -10.69 -20.72 25.73
N LEU A 164 -10.26 -21.37 24.64
CA LEU A 164 -8.91 -21.19 24.12
C LEU A 164 -8.71 -19.75 23.61
N LEU A 165 -9.69 -19.18 22.92
CA LEU A 165 -9.63 -17.80 22.45
C LEU A 165 -9.49 -16.82 23.62
N ARG A 166 -10.25 -16.97 24.69
CA ARG A 166 -10.13 -16.13 25.90
C ARG A 166 -8.76 -16.25 26.53
N MET A 167 -8.26 -17.46 26.70
CA MET A 167 -6.92 -17.69 27.25
C MET A 167 -5.82 -17.03 26.39
N VAL A 168 -5.86 -17.24 25.09
CA VAL A 168 -4.87 -16.67 24.16
C VAL A 168 -5.01 -15.15 24.09
N SER A 169 -6.22 -14.61 24.07
CA SER A 169 -6.44 -13.15 24.12
C SER A 169 -5.89 -12.52 25.39
N TRP A 170 -6.04 -13.16 26.54
CA TRP A 170 -5.40 -12.69 27.77
C TRP A 170 -3.87 -12.70 27.67
N MET A 171 -3.29 -13.76 27.10
CA MET A 171 -1.84 -13.83 26.86
C MET A 171 -1.38 -12.73 25.89
N LEU A 172 -2.11 -12.52 24.78
CA LEU A 172 -1.79 -11.50 23.80
C LEU A 172 -1.90 -10.08 24.37
N LEU A 173 -2.89 -9.78 25.22
CA LEU A 173 -2.96 -8.49 25.91
C LEU A 173 -1.71 -8.24 26.76
N LYS A 174 -1.21 -9.24 27.46
CA LYS A 174 0.02 -9.14 28.22
C LYS A 174 1.24 -9.01 27.33
N PHE A 175 1.32 -9.81 26.29
CA PHE A 175 2.39 -9.78 25.33
C PHE A 175 2.52 -8.42 24.64
N PHE A 176 1.40 -7.88 24.12
CA PHE A 176 1.40 -6.58 23.44
C PHE A 176 1.64 -5.41 24.39
N SER A 177 1.21 -5.50 25.67
CA SER A 177 1.55 -4.50 26.69
C SER A 177 3.05 -4.49 27.04
N LEU A 178 3.76 -5.60 26.82
CA LEU A 178 5.21 -5.67 26.96
C LEU A 178 5.92 -5.18 25.70
N MET A 179 5.34 -5.41 24.52
CA MET A 179 5.95 -5.10 23.23
C MET A 179 5.77 -3.65 22.82
N PHE A 180 4.60 -3.08 23.08
CA PHE A 180 4.23 -1.73 22.66
C PHE A 180 3.93 -0.82 23.84
N CYS A 181 4.25 0.46 23.69
CA CYS A 181 3.80 1.50 24.63
C CYS A 181 2.28 1.67 24.57
N ASN A 182 1.77 1.75 23.36
CA ASN A 182 0.35 2.00 23.07
C ASN A 182 -0.10 1.19 21.87
N VAL A 183 -1.30 0.59 21.96
CA VAL A 183 -2.05 0.07 20.82
C VAL A 183 -3.31 0.90 20.67
N GLN A 184 -3.27 1.88 19.78
CA GLN A 184 -4.31 2.90 19.66
C GLN A 184 -5.38 2.46 18.65
N ILE A 185 -6.64 2.63 19.02
CA ILE A 185 -7.80 2.27 18.21
C ILE A 185 -8.76 3.45 18.19
N ASN A 186 -9.35 3.75 17.05
CA ASN A 186 -10.34 4.80 16.91
C ASN A 186 -11.74 4.28 17.30
N LEU A 187 -12.31 4.84 18.36
CA LEU A 187 -13.61 4.42 18.87
C LEU A 187 -14.78 4.72 17.91
N ASN A 188 -14.68 5.78 17.11
CA ASN A 188 -15.69 6.09 16.10
C ASN A 188 -15.76 5.02 15.01
N GLN A 189 -14.61 4.51 14.59
CA GLN A 189 -14.53 3.44 13.60
C GLN A 189 -15.07 2.13 14.15
N LEU A 190 -14.81 1.82 15.42
CA LEU A 190 -15.43 0.66 16.09
C LEU A 190 -16.94 0.79 16.19
N ALA A 191 -17.46 1.97 16.53
CA ALA A 191 -18.89 2.23 16.52
C ALA A 191 -19.51 2.07 15.12
N ALA A 192 -18.77 2.43 14.07
CA ALA A 192 -19.16 2.19 12.68
C ALA A 192 -19.21 0.70 12.34
N LEU A 193 -18.22 -0.09 12.81
CA LEU A 193 -18.22 -1.54 12.64
C LEU A 193 -19.40 -2.21 13.36
N HIS A 194 -19.73 -1.79 14.58
CA HIS A 194 -20.92 -2.30 15.28
C HIS A 194 -22.21 -1.99 14.51
N ARG A 195 -22.30 -0.84 13.86
CA ARG A 195 -23.45 -0.52 13.00
C ARG A 195 -23.46 -1.39 11.74
N ALA A 196 -22.31 -1.59 11.11
CA ALA A 196 -22.18 -2.46 9.94
C ALA A 196 -22.58 -3.92 10.26
N THR A 197 -22.23 -4.42 11.44
CA THR A 197 -22.58 -5.78 11.88
C THR A 197 -24.11 -5.99 11.99
N ARG A 198 -24.87 -4.94 12.27
CA ARG A 198 -26.33 -5.02 12.32
C ARG A 198 -26.97 -5.32 10.97
N LEU A 199 -26.27 -5.11 9.88
CA LEU A 199 -26.73 -5.40 8.51
C LEU A 199 -26.76 -6.90 8.18
N LYS A 200 -26.34 -7.77 9.11
CA LYS A 200 -26.35 -9.24 9.02
C LYS A 200 -25.57 -9.84 7.82
N ALA A 201 -24.79 -9.06 7.08
CA ALA A 201 -23.89 -9.57 6.07
C ALA A 201 -22.55 -10.01 6.68
N PRO A 202 -21.93 -11.10 6.20
CA PRO A 202 -20.62 -11.52 6.69
C PRO A 202 -19.57 -10.43 6.40
N MET A 203 -18.59 -10.31 7.28
CA MET A 203 -17.56 -9.28 7.21
C MET A 203 -16.21 -9.88 6.84
N VAL A 204 -15.50 -9.23 5.93
CA VAL A 204 -14.13 -9.60 5.52
C VAL A 204 -13.19 -8.44 5.80
N TYR A 205 -12.27 -8.64 6.74
CA TYR A 205 -11.26 -7.67 7.10
C TYR A 205 -10.02 -7.88 6.23
N VAL A 206 -9.57 -6.82 5.56
CA VAL A 206 -8.43 -6.91 4.65
C VAL A 206 -7.37 -5.90 5.06
N CYS A 207 -6.15 -6.36 5.29
CA CYS A 207 -5.01 -5.50 5.63
C CYS A 207 -3.82 -5.76 4.69
N VAL A 208 -3.03 -4.71 4.45
CA VAL A 208 -1.70 -4.88 3.85
C VAL A 208 -0.77 -5.41 4.92
N ARG A 209 -0.26 -6.61 4.70
CA ARG A 209 0.57 -7.33 5.68
C ARG A 209 1.96 -6.71 5.77
N GLN A 210 2.27 -6.15 6.92
CA GLN A 210 3.60 -5.63 7.26
C GLN A 210 4.34 -6.59 8.19
N SER A 211 3.60 -7.25 9.09
CA SER A 211 4.14 -8.17 10.08
C SER A 211 3.25 -9.40 10.25
N SER A 212 3.83 -10.47 10.78
CA SER A 212 3.07 -11.67 11.13
C SER A 212 2.09 -11.47 12.30
N ILE A 213 2.25 -10.39 13.08
CA ILE A 213 1.37 -10.07 14.22
C ILE A 213 0.16 -9.22 13.85
N ASP A 214 0.08 -8.67 12.64
CA ASP A 214 -1.02 -7.81 12.20
C ASP A 214 -2.37 -8.46 12.39
N GLN A 215 -2.50 -9.70 11.97
CA GLN A 215 -3.72 -10.49 12.09
C GLN A 215 -4.10 -10.73 13.57
N ALA A 216 -3.12 -10.99 14.43
CA ALA A 216 -3.36 -11.19 15.86
C ALA A 216 -3.82 -9.90 16.54
N LEU A 217 -3.28 -8.74 16.13
CA LEU A 217 -3.74 -7.41 16.60
C LEU A 217 -5.17 -7.13 16.18
N ILE A 218 -5.53 -7.41 14.92
CA ILE A 218 -6.89 -7.23 14.41
C ILE A 218 -7.87 -8.14 15.18
N CYS A 219 -7.57 -9.43 15.30
CA CYS A 219 -8.42 -10.38 16.03
C CYS A 219 -8.60 -9.98 17.49
N LEU A 220 -7.52 -9.59 18.17
CA LEU A 220 -7.58 -9.16 19.56
C LEU A 220 -8.42 -7.90 19.73
N THR A 221 -8.27 -6.94 18.80
CA THR A 221 -9.07 -5.71 18.82
C THR A 221 -10.56 -6.01 18.71
N LEU A 222 -10.95 -6.82 17.74
CA LEU A 222 -12.35 -7.21 17.55
C LEU A 222 -12.89 -7.98 18.74
N PHE A 223 -12.12 -8.91 19.30
CA PHE A 223 -12.47 -9.63 20.52
C PHE A 223 -12.72 -8.69 21.71
N CYS A 224 -11.82 -7.75 21.96
CA CYS A 224 -11.93 -6.80 23.08
C CYS A 224 -13.17 -5.90 23.00
N HIS A 225 -13.69 -5.69 21.80
CA HIS A 225 -14.86 -4.85 21.55
C HIS A 225 -16.16 -5.63 21.26
N ASN A 226 -16.24 -6.90 21.61
CA ASN A 226 -17.41 -7.77 21.38
C ASN A 226 -17.86 -7.81 19.92
N LEU A 227 -16.92 -7.67 18.97
CA LEU A 227 -17.14 -7.91 17.56
C LEU A 227 -16.83 -9.37 17.23
N ARG A 228 -17.46 -9.91 16.19
CA ARG A 228 -17.21 -11.28 15.76
C ARG A 228 -15.74 -11.46 15.37
N VAL A 229 -15.02 -12.35 16.04
CA VAL A 229 -13.64 -12.66 15.73
C VAL A 229 -13.58 -13.38 14.38
N PRO A 230 -12.73 -12.92 13.44
CA PRO A 230 -12.66 -13.52 12.13
C PRO A 230 -11.85 -14.81 12.11
N TYR A 231 -12.20 -15.71 11.18
CA TYR A 231 -11.28 -16.74 10.74
C TYR A 231 -10.13 -16.09 10.01
N THR A 232 -8.92 -16.44 10.41
CA THR A 232 -7.71 -15.79 9.92
C THR A 232 -7.03 -16.65 8.88
N ILE A 233 -6.87 -16.12 7.68
CA ILE A 233 -6.14 -16.77 6.61
C ILE A 233 -4.65 -16.49 6.81
N TYR A 234 -3.90 -17.54 7.15
CA TYR A 234 -2.48 -17.45 7.41
C TYR A 234 -1.74 -18.55 6.63
N PRO A 235 -1.43 -18.34 5.34
CA PRO A 235 -0.85 -19.35 4.45
C PRO A 235 0.63 -19.55 4.77
N THR A 236 0.91 -20.18 5.91
CA THR A 236 2.26 -20.50 6.37
C THR A 236 2.33 -21.95 6.81
N HIS A 237 3.44 -22.57 6.50
CA HIS A 237 3.71 -23.92 6.94
C HIS A 237 4.10 -23.97 8.41
N VAL A 238 3.35 -24.70 9.23
CA VAL A 238 3.61 -24.91 10.66
C VAL A 238 4.04 -26.36 10.84
N ARG A 239 5.31 -26.58 11.14
CA ARG A 239 5.90 -27.93 11.30
C ARG A 239 5.42 -28.66 12.56
N GLN A 240 5.08 -27.90 13.61
CA GLN A 240 4.72 -28.46 14.91
C GLN A 240 3.24 -28.80 14.95
N THR A 241 2.90 -30.08 15.07
CA THR A 241 1.51 -30.59 15.07
C THR A 241 0.66 -30.02 16.21
N TRP A 242 1.23 -29.87 17.41
CA TRP A 242 0.53 -29.29 18.55
C TRP A 242 0.18 -27.82 18.32
N LEU A 243 1.10 -27.03 17.74
CA LEU A 243 0.87 -25.61 17.43
C LEU A 243 -0.18 -25.47 16.33
N ARG A 244 -0.10 -26.35 15.30
CA ARG A 244 -1.10 -26.41 14.24
C ARG A 244 -2.50 -26.67 14.80
N SER A 245 -2.65 -27.64 15.71
CA SER A 245 -3.93 -27.92 16.37
C SER A 245 -4.47 -26.74 17.19
N ILE A 246 -3.60 -26.01 17.90
CA ILE A 246 -3.99 -24.81 18.65
C ILE A 246 -4.47 -23.72 17.68
N LEU A 247 -3.72 -23.44 16.62
CA LEU A 247 -4.07 -22.41 15.63
C LEU A 247 -5.39 -22.74 14.93
N GLN A 248 -5.63 -23.98 14.55
CA GLN A 248 -6.90 -24.42 13.98
C GLN A 248 -8.08 -24.22 14.95
N LYS A 249 -7.90 -24.48 16.25
CA LYS A 249 -8.89 -24.21 17.30
C LYS A 249 -9.09 -22.72 17.60
N LEU A 250 -8.22 -21.86 17.09
CA LEU A 250 -8.36 -20.41 17.12
C LEU A 250 -8.97 -19.82 15.84
N GLY A 251 -9.36 -20.67 14.90
CA GLY A 251 -9.93 -20.22 13.63
C GLY A 251 -8.87 -19.82 12.59
N VAL A 252 -7.61 -20.28 12.72
CA VAL A 252 -6.55 -19.98 11.75
C VAL A 252 -6.54 -21.03 10.65
N ILE A 253 -6.70 -20.58 9.41
CA ILE A 253 -6.64 -21.41 8.21
C ILE A 253 -5.19 -21.49 7.75
N LEU A 254 -4.61 -22.69 7.79
CA LEU A 254 -3.21 -22.96 7.49
C LEU A 254 -3.07 -23.71 6.16
N LEU A 255 -1.85 -23.73 5.61
CA LEU A 255 -1.54 -24.57 4.45
C LEU A 255 -1.66 -26.06 4.77
N PRO A 256 -1.90 -26.93 3.77
CA PRO A 256 -1.87 -28.38 3.92
C PRO A 256 -0.51 -28.87 4.45
N GLU A 257 -0.49 -30.06 5.04
CA GLU A 257 0.75 -30.68 5.46
C GLU A 257 1.54 -31.15 4.24
N GLY A 258 2.83 -30.88 4.23
CA GLY A 258 3.73 -31.26 3.14
C GLY A 258 3.91 -30.22 2.03
N THR A 259 3.09 -29.17 1.97
CA THR A 259 3.26 -28.07 1.00
C THR A 259 4.23 -27.02 1.51
N GLY A 260 5.21 -26.66 0.67
CA GLY A 260 6.25 -25.69 1.04
C GLY A 260 5.79 -24.23 0.93
N SER A 261 4.94 -23.93 -0.05
CA SER A 261 4.46 -22.59 -0.33
C SER A 261 2.96 -22.55 -0.65
N GLU A 262 2.38 -21.38 -0.60
CA GLU A 262 0.99 -21.14 -1.01
C GLU A 262 0.79 -21.40 -2.51
N ARG A 263 1.80 -21.11 -3.33
CA ARG A 263 1.78 -21.38 -4.77
C ARG A 263 1.70 -22.91 -5.03
N ASP A 264 2.49 -23.70 -4.32
CA ASP A 264 2.46 -25.17 -4.47
C ASP A 264 1.11 -25.75 -4.06
N ALA A 265 0.48 -25.18 -3.02
CA ALA A 265 -0.86 -25.60 -2.62
C ALA A 265 -1.92 -25.25 -3.69
N GLU A 266 -1.81 -24.09 -4.33
CA GLU A 266 -2.76 -23.66 -5.37
C GLU A 266 -2.60 -24.43 -6.70
N MET A 267 -1.44 -25.04 -6.94
CA MET A 267 -1.22 -25.92 -8.08
C MET A 267 -1.87 -27.30 -7.90
N ASP A 268 -2.29 -27.63 -6.69
CA ASP A 268 -3.01 -28.88 -6.41
C ASP A 268 -4.46 -28.77 -6.91
N SER A 269 -4.83 -29.66 -7.83
CA SER A 269 -6.16 -29.70 -8.45
C SER A 269 -7.33 -29.85 -7.49
N LEU A 270 -7.13 -30.44 -6.30
CA LEU A 270 -8.16 -30.62 -5.29
C LEU A 270 -8.18 -29.51 -4.24
N TYR A 271 -7.08 -28.80 -4.04
CA TYR A 271 -6.97 -27.78 -2.99
C TYR A 271 -7.88 -26.59 -3.27
N SER A 272 -7.79 -26.01 -4.48
CA SER A 272 -8.59 -24.85 -4.85
C SER A 272 -10.11 -25.08 -4.71
N PRO A 273 -10.70 -26.16 -5.27
CA PRO A 273 -12.12 -26.45 -5.12
C PRO A 273 -12.55 -26.67 -3.67
N VAL A 274 -11.76 -27.39 -2.87
CA VAL A 274 -12.06 -27.64 -1.45
C VAL A 274 -12.05 -26.34 -0.66
N MET A 275 -11.02 -25.49 -0.85
CA MET A 275 -10.91 -24.22 -0.11
C MET A 275 -11.96 -23.20 -0.55
N THR A 276 -12.32 -23.17 -1.83
CA THR A 276 -13.40 -22.30 -2.33
C THR A 276 -14.75 -22.68 -1.71
N SER A 277 -15.07 -23.98 -1.70
CA SER A 277 -16.26 -24.48 -1.04
C SER A 277 -16.26 -24.22 0.47
N PHE A 278 -15.10 -24.37 1.12
CA PHE A 278 -14.94 -24.10 2.55
C PHE A 278 -15.16 -22.63 2.92
N ILE A 279 -14.59 -21.69 2.16
CA ILE A 279 -14.80 -20.27 2.37
C ILE A 279 -16.26 -19.89 2.12
N GLY A 280 -16.89 -20.43 1.06
CA GLY A 280 -18.30 -20.23 0.80
C GLY A 280 -19.19 -20.68 1.96
N GLU A 281 -18.91 -21.86 2.55
CA GLU A 281 -19.63 -22.36 3.71
C GLU A 281 -19.44 -21.51 4.97
N LEU A 282 -18.22 -21.02 5.22
CA LEU A 282 -17.94 -20.07 6.32
C LEU A 282 -18.77 -18.79 6.18
N LEU A 283 -18.79 -18.21 4.99
CA LEU A 283 -19.56 -17.00 4.71
C LEU A 283 -21.07 -17.25 4.84
N ARG A 284 -21.56 -18.41 4.38
CA ARG A 284 -22.97 -18.83 4.54
C ARG A 284 -23.36 -18.95 6.02
N GLU A 285 -22.47 -19.42 6.87
CA GLU A 285 -22.64 -19.43 8.34
C GLU A 285 -22.56 -18.02 8.96
N GLY A 286 -22.32 -16.99 8.17
CA GLY A 286 -22.14 -15.60 8.61
C GLY A 286 -20.84 -15.38 9.38
N ALA A 287 -19.83 -16.24 9.20
CA ALA A 287 -18.53 -16.05 9.81
C ALA A 287 -17.81 -14.83 9.24
N ALA A 288 -16.99 -14.19 10.06
CA ALA A 288 -16.08 -13.14 9.59
C ALA A 288 -14.75 -13.75 9.13
N LEU A 289 -14.12 -13.13 8.13
CA LEU A 289 -12.80 -13.54 7.62
C LEU A 289 -11.78 -12.41 7.81
N SER A 290 -10.50 -12.77 7.93
CA SER A 290 -9.40 -11.81 7.91
C SER A 290 -8.35 -12.26 6.91
N VAL A 291 -8.06 -11.39 5.93
CA VAL A 291 -7.16 -11.64 4.81
C VAL A 291 -6.01 -10.66 4.85
N GLY A 292 -4.78 -11.14 4.78
CA GLY A 292 -3.59 -10.31 4.62
C GLY A 292 -3.14 -10.29 3.16
N ILE A 293 -3.02 -9.09 2.57
CA ILE A 293 -2.49 -8.88 1.23
C ILE A 293 -1.01 -8.54 1.34
N THR A 294 -0.16 -9.19 0.53
CA THR A 294 1.26 -8.87 0.47
C THR A 294 1.55 -8.03 -0.77
N ALA A 295 2.09 -6.83 -0.55
CA ALA A 295 2.25 -5.82 -1.59
C ALA A 295 3.12 -6.25 -2.79
N ALA A 296 4.24 -6.94 -2.51
CA ALA A 296 5.25 -7.24 -3.53
C ALA A 296 5.10 -8.63 -4.18
N ARG A 297 4.28 -9.52 -3.63
CA ARG A 297 4.19 -10.91 -4.08
C ARG A 297 2.84 -11.30 -4.68
N GLY A 298 1.85 -10.39 -4.72
CA GLY A 298 0.51 -10.70 -5.21
C GLY A 298 -0.28 -11.69 -4.35
N HIS A 299 0.22 -12.07 -3.17
CA HIS A 299 -0.48 -13.00 -2.31
C HIS A 299 -1.72 -12.37 -1.67
N GLY A 300 -2.79 -13.11 -1.58
CA GLY A 300 -4.07 -12.72 -0.99
C GLY A 300 -5.19 -12.53 -2.01
N GLY A 301 -4.89 -12.30 -3.29
CA GLY A 301 -5.89 -12.14 -4.34
C GLY A 301 -6.77 -13.38 -4.52
N GLN A 302 -6.21 -14.58 -4.46
CA GLN A 302 -6.95 -15.83 -4.55
C GLN A 302 -7.98 -16.03 -3.43
N TRP A 303 -7.72 -15.50 -2.24
CA TRP A 303 -8.69 -15.55 -1.15
C TRP A 303 -9.85 -14.58 -1.37
N LEU A 304 -9.57 -13.44 -1.95
CA LEU A 304 -10.61 -12.49 -2.37
C LEU A 304 -11.42 -13.05 -3.54
N ALA A 305 -10.80 -13.80 -4.47
CA ALA A 305 -11.50 -14.52 -5.52
C ALA A 305 -12.51 -15.51 -4.96
N ARG A 306 -12.13 -16.29 -3.93
CA ARG A 306 -13.04 -17.23 -3.25
C ARG A 306 -14.22 -16.52 -2.58
N VAL A 307 -13.97 -15.35 -1.98
CA VAL A 307 -15.05 -14.53 -1.40
C VAL A 307 -15.99 -14.02 -2.51
N HIS A 308 -15.44 -13.57 -3.63
CA HIS A 308 -16.22 -13.14 -4.78
C HIS A 308 -17.05 -14.28 -5.37
N GLN A 309 -16.46 -15.46 -5.55
CA GLN A 309 -17.17 -16.66 -6.03
C GLN A 309 -18.33 -17.06 -5.12
N ALA A 310 -18.21 -16.88 -3.81
CA ALA A 310 -19.32 -17.19 -2.90
C ALA A 310 -20.55 -16.33 -3.15
N ILE A 311 -20.38 -15.10 -3.64
CA ILE A 311 -21.48 -14.22 -4.07
C ILE A 311 -21.98 -14.67 -5.45
N SER A 312 -21.09 -14.91 -6.40
CA SER A 312 -21.43 -15.35 -7.77
C SER A 312 -22.18 -16.69 -7.77
N ASP A 313 -21.81 -17.62 -6.89
CA ASP A 313 -22.48 -18.92 -6.70
C ASP A 313 -23.85 -18.77 -5.95
N GLY A 314 -24.20 -17.59 -5.49
CA GLY A 314 -25.44 -17.32 -4.75
C GLY A 314 -25.47 -17.88 -3.33
N LEU A 315 -24.34 -18.32 -2.77
CA LEU A 315 -24.24 -18.84 -1.39
C LEU A 315 -24.53 -17.76 -0.34
N VAL A 316 -24.17 -16.53 -0.63
CA VAL A 316 -24.41 -15.34 0.19
C VAL A 316 -24.90 -14.19 -0.66
N PRO A 317 -25.88 -13.39 -0.19
CA PRO A 317 -26.43 -12.29 -0.98
C PRO A 317 -25.45 -11.12 -1.14
N ASP A 318 -24.59 -10.87 -0.15
CA ASP A 318 -23.56 -9.82 -0.14
C ASP A 318 -22.54 -10.10 0.96
N VAL A 319 -21.36 -9.53 0.79
CA VAL A 319 -20.25 -9.56 1.76
C VAL A 319 -19.76 -8.13 2.00
N ARG A 320 -19.58 -7.76 3.26
CA ARG A 320 -19.03 -6.46 3.65
C ARG A 320 -17.53 -6.54 3.81
N ILE A 321 -16.80 -5.75 3.03
CA ILE A 321 -15.34 -5.66 3.11
C ILE A 321 -14.95 -4.44 3.94
N VAL A 322 -13.98 -4.65 4.83
CA VAL A 322 -13.41 -3.62 5.71
C VAL A 322 -11.91 -3.54 5.46
N PRO A 323 -11.41 -2.50 4.80
CA PRO A 323 -9.98 -2.26 4.73
C PRO A 323 -9.44 -1.89 6.11
N VAL A 324 -8.30 -2.45 6.48
CA VAL A 324 -7.66 -2.21 7.79
C VAL A 324 -6.24 -1.71 7.58
N GLY A 325 -5.94 -0.56 8.18
CA GLY A 325 -4.60 0.00 8.23
C GLY A 325 -3.96 -0.25 9.59
N VAL A 326 -2.79 -0.89 9.62
CA VAL A 326 -1.98 -1.08 10.82
C VAL A 326 -0.68 -0.31 10.65
N SER A 327 -0.38 0.60 11.56
CA SER A 327 0.81 1.46 11.48
C SER A 327 1.68 1.28 12.72
N TYR A 328 2.98 1.17 12.52
CA TYR A 328 3.97 0.93 13.57
C TYR A 328 4.98 2.07 13.65
N ASP A 329 5.31 2.53 14.86
CA ASP A 329 6.50 3.38 15.08
C ASP A 329 7.78 2.58 14.80
N CYS A 330 7.83 1.32 15.25
CA CYS A 330 8.92 0.40 14.97
C CYS A 330 8.34 -0.95 14.57
N LEU A 331 8.73 -1.43 13.41
CA LEU A 331 8.38 -2.78 12.95
C LEU A 331 9.14 -3.81 13.80
N PRO A 332 8.45 -4.80 14.38
CA PRO A 332 9.11 -5.85 15.14
C PRO A 332 9.89 -6.77 14.19
N ARG A 333 11.21 -6.57 14.09
CA ARG A 333 12.09 -7.28 13.14
C ARG A 333 11.97 -8.79 13.17
N HIS A 334 11.80 -9.37 14.35
CA HIS A 334 11.72 -10.83 14.53
C HIS A 334 10.45 -11.47 13.95
N PHE A 335 9.44 -10.69 13.58
CA PHE A 335 8.19 -11.18 12.99
C PHE A 335 8.08 -10.97 11.48
N ILE A 336 9.10 -10.41 10.85
CA ILE A 336 9.15 -10.24 9.39
C ILE A 336 9.49 -11.57 8.71
N HIS A 337 10.26 -12.44 9.39
CA HIS A 337 10.66 -13.75 8.85
C HIS A 337 10.02 -14.90 9.63
N PRO A 338 9.20 -15.77 8.99
CA PRO A 338 8.48 -16.86 9.65
C PRO A 338 9.31 -18.06 10.10
N GLN A 339 10.62 -18.05 9.92
CA GLN A 339 11.52 -19.15 10.31
C GLN A 339 12.09 -19.02 11.73
N ALA A 340 11.44 -18.24 12.61
CA ALA A 340 11.89 -18.10 13.99
C ALA A 340 11.68 -19.41 14.76
N GLY A 341 12.75 -20.10 15.07
CA GLY A 341 12.76 -21.23 16.00
C GLY A 341 12.49 -20.79 17.45
N VAL A 342 12.22 -21.75 18.34
CA VAL A 342 11.94 -21.51 19.76
C VAL A 342 13.02 -20.63 20.44
N MET A 343 14.29 -20.81 20.06
CA MET A 343 15.41 -20.00 20.58
C MET A 343 15.35 -18.55 20.14
N SER A 344 14.88 -18.28 18.91
CA SER A 344 14.66 -16.92 18.42
C SER A 344 13.53 -16.24 19.19
N ALA A 345 12.45 -16.95 19.47
CA ALA A 345 11.35 -16.46 20.30
C ALA A 345 11.80 -16.17 21.73
N LEU A 346 12.62 -17.04 22.34
CA LEU A 346 13.17 -16.81 23.68
C LEU A 346 14.12 -15.60 23.73
N ARG A 347 15.01 -15.45 22.75
CA ARG A 347 15.86 -14.25 22.64
C ARG A 347 15.04 -12.98 22.47
N PHE A 348 13.98 -13.06 21.69
CA PHE A 348 13.06 -11.94 21.52
C PHE A 348 12.35 -11.58 22.83
N VAL A 349 11.80 -12.54 23.55
CA VAL A 349 11.19 -12.31 24.87
C VAL A 349 12.23 -11.72 25.84
N ALA A 350 13.45 -12.21 25.82
CA ALA A 350 14.54 -11.65 26.63
C ALA A 350 14.89 -10.21 26.24
N SER A 351 14.84 -9.86 24.95
CA SER A 351 15.04 -8.48 24.48
C SER A 351 13.91 -7.55 24.91
N LEU A 352 12.66 -8.04 24.93
CA LEU A 352 11.52 -7.29 25.45
C LEU A 352 11.64 -6.97 26.94
N LEU A 353 12.24 -7.86 27.72
CA LEU A 353 12.45 -7.67 29.16
C LEU A 353 13.53 -6.62 29.43
N LYS A 354 14.46 -6.38 28.52
CA LYS A 354 15.49 -5.33 28.65
C LYS A 354 14.97 -3.89 28.49
N GLY A 355 13.74 -3.72 28.07
CA GLY A 355 12.99 -2.47 28.30
C GLY A 355 13.33 -1.25 27.46
N ASP A 356 14.23 -1.34 26.49
CA ASP A 356 14.61 -0.20 25.67
C ASP A 356 13.55 0.13 24.63
N HIS A 357 13.02 1.35 24.71
CA HIS A 357 12.23 2.07 23.72
C HIS A 357 11.15 1.25 22.98
N ARG A 358 9.95 1.27 23.52
CA ARG A 358 8.78 0.61 22.92
C ARG A 358 8.05 1.57 21.99
N GLY A 359 7.85 1.16 20.74
CA GLY A 359 7.05 1.91 19.76
C GLY A 359 5.55 1.80 20.06
N SER A 360 4.78 2.67 19.40
CA SER A 360 3.32 2.62 19.42
C SER A 360 2.80 1.95 18.15
N VAL A 361 1.58 1.39 18.24
CA VAL A 361 0.83 0.83 17.10
C VAL A 361 -0.49 1.55 16.99
N ARG A 362 -0.91 1.83 15.76
CA ARG A 362 -2.20 2.42 15.45
C ARG A 362 -2.96 1.54 14.49
N ILE A 363 -4.21 1.24 14.82
CA ILE A 363 -5.10 0.42 14.01
C ILE A 363 -6.28 1.26 13.57
N HIS A 364 -6.49 1.32 12.26
CA HIS A 364 -7.62 1.97 11.64
C HIS A 364 -8.50 0.96 10.91
N PHE A 365 -9.79 0.99 11.19
CA PHE A 365 -10.81 0.26 10.44
C PHE A 365 -11.53 1.23 9.52
N ALA A 366 -11.35 1.07 8.22
CA ALA A 366 -12.07 1.86 7.25
C ALA A 366 -13.57 1.52 7.27
N GLN A 367 -14.37 2.35 6.61
CA GLN A 367 -15.80 2.10 6.46
C GLN A 367 -16.03 0.81 5.67
N ALA A 368 -16.92 -0.04 6.18
CA ALA A 368 -17.36 -1.25 5.50
C ALA A 368 -18.13 -0.90 4.23
N PHE A 369 -17.81 -1.57 3.12
CA PHE A 369 -18.54 -1.43 1.86
C PHE A 369 -19.01 -2.78 1.31
N SER A 370 -20.01 -2.76 0.46
CA SER A 370 -20.58 -3.94 -0.20
C SER A 370 -19.67 -4.39 -1.35
N LEU A 371 -19.30 -5.67 -1.35
CA LEU A 371 -18.56 -6.26 -2.45
C LEU A 371 -19.42 -6.38 -3.70
N LYS A 372 -20.69 -6.74 -3.52
CA LYS A 372 -21.65 -6.82 -4.60
C LYS A 372 -21.81 -5.49 -5.33
N GLU A 373 -22.04 -4.39 -4.58
CA GLU A 373 -22.13 -3.04 -5.12
C GLU A 373 -20.87 -2.66 -5.93
N MET A 374 -19.68 -2.95 -5.38
CA MET A 374 -18.43 -2.66 -6.04
C MET A 374 -18.28 -3.41 -7.37
N CYS A 375 -18.62 -4.69 -7.42
CA CYS A 375 -18.57 -5.51 -8.63
C CYS A 375 -19.60 -5.06 -9.67
N GLU A 376 -20.84 -4.78 -9.24
CA GLU A 376 -21.93 -4.35 -10.11
C GLU A 376 -21.74 -2.93 -10.67
N SER A 377 -21.06 -2.05 -9.92
CA SER A 377 -20.81 -0.68 -10.38
C SER A 377 -19.99 -0.60 -11.67
N GLY A 378 -19.17 -1.61 -11.92
CA GLY A 378 -18.29 -1.69 -13.09
C GLY A 378 -17.22 -0.59 -13.17
N LYS A 379 -17.09 0.26 -12.16
CA LYS A 379 -16.11 1.36 -12.10
C LYS A 379 -14.73 0.89 -11.70
N CYS A 380 -14.65 -0.16 -10.88
CA CYS A 380 -13.41 -0.77 -10.48
C CYS A 380 -13.06 -1.90 -11.45
N ARG A 381 -12.42 -1.56 -12.54
CA ARG A 381 -11.99 -2.52 -13.57
C ARG A 381 -10.49 -2.35 -13.79
N VAL A 382 -9.85 -3.46 -14.03
CA VAL A 382 -8.55 -3.49 -14.70
C VAL A 382 -8.88 -3.72 -16.17
N ASP A 383 -8.80 -2.67 -16.95
CA ASP A 383 -8.92 -2.85 -18.38
C ASP A 383 -7.75 -3.71 -18.83
N GLY A 384 -8.04 -4.79 -19.56
CA GLY A 384 -7.03 -5.58 -20.26
C GLY A 384 -6.47 -4.72 -21.41
N GLY A 385 -5.82 -3.64 -21.01
CA GLY A 385 -5.34 -2.61 -21.90
C GLY A 385 -4.14 -3.08 -22.72
N ARG A 386 -3.69 -2.20 -23.60
CA ARG A 386 -2.47 -2.43 -24.38
C ARG A 386 -1.30 -2.69 -23.43
N PRO A 387 -0.43 -3.62 -23.77
CA PRO A 387 0.76 -3.87 -22.97
C PRO A 387 1.53 -2.58 -22.69
N LEU A 388 2.13 -2.47 -21.53
CA LEU A 388 3.01 -1.34 -21.17
C LEU A 388 4.07 -1.08 -22.26
N GLN A 389 4.47 -2.13 -22.94
CA GLN A 389 5.35 -2.12 -24.10
C GLN A 389 4.84 -1.19 -25.22
N GLU A 390 3.57 -1.27 -25.59
CA GLU A 390 3.03 -0.42 -26.66
C GLU A 390 2.95 1.05 -26.24
N LEU A 391 2.70 1.32 -24.97
CA LEU A 391 2.58 2.67 -24.44
C LEU A 391 3.92 3.38 -24.29
N LEU A 392 4.89 2.72 -23.65
CA LEU A 392 6.16 3.37 -23.34
C LEU A 392 7.20 3.22 -24.46
N LEU A 393 7.21 2.12 -25.22
CA LEU A 393 8.16 1.97 -26.34
C LEU A 393 7.93 2.97 -27.45
N THR A 394 6.71 3.37 -27.72
CA THR A 394 6.43 4.44 -28.70
C THR A 394 7.00 5.78 -28.23
N ALA A 395 6.86 6.11 -26.94
CA ALA A 395 7.44 7.31 -26.35
C ALA A 395 8.97 7.26 -26.31
N ILE A 396 9.56 6.10 -26.00
CA ILE A 396 11.03 5.92 -25.90
C ILE A 396 11.70 5.89 -27.28
N LEU A 397 11.04 5.25 -28.27
CA LEU A 397 11.58 5.05 -29.60
C LEU A 397 11.19 6.15 -30.61
N HIS A 398 10.46 7.17 -30.17
CA HIS A 398 9.99 8.30 -30.98
C HIS A 398 9.11 7.92 -32.20
N ASN A 399 8.46 6.76 -32.17
CA ASN A 399 7.46 6.40 -33.16
C ASN A 399 6.10 6.96 -32.73
N ARG A 400 5.55 7.89 -33.48
CA ARG A 400 4.24 8.46 -33.25
C ARG A 400 3.15 7.39 -33.45
N MET A 401 2.53 6.96 -32.39
CA MET A 401 1.17 6.40 -32.43
C MET A 401 0.33 7.19 -31.44
N ASP A 402 -0.90 7.51 -31.80
CA ASP A 402 -1.85 8.20 -30.93
C ASP A 402 -1.96 7.46 -29.59
N SER A 403 -1.51 8.11 -28.54
CA SER A 403 -1.40 7.51 -27.21
C SER A 403 -2.77 7.40 -26.57
N ILE A 404 -3.39 6.23 -26.68
CA ILE A 404 -4.51 5.87 -25.81
C ILE A 404 -3.89 5.34 -24.51
N PHE A 405 -4.01 6.12 -23.45
CA PHE A 405 -3.48 5.76 -22.13
C PHE A 405 -4.30 4.63 -21.51
N ASN A 406 -3.71 3.45 -21.42
CA ASN A 406 -4.28 2.27 -20.81
C ASN A 406 -3.52 1.87 -19.55
N GLN A 407 -4.19 1.12 -18.67
CA GLN A 407 -3.60 0.69 -17.41
C GLN A 407 -2.51 -0.39 -17.63
N LYS A 408 -1.56 -0.42 -16.71
CA LYS A 408 -0.49 -1.42 -16.65
C LYS A 408 -1.05 -2.84 -16.57
N ASP A 409 -0.46 -3.81 -17.27
CA ASP A 409 -0.82 -5.20 -17.09
C ASP A 409 -0.50 -5.65 -15.64
N VAL A 410 -1.52 -6.11 -14.95
CA VAL A 410 -1.46 -6.59 -13.57
C VAL A 410 -1.95 -8.04 -13.43
N SER A 411 -2.09 -8.75 -14.57
CA SER A 411 -2.55 -10.14 -14.60
C SER A 411 -1.69 -11.08 -13.76
N TRP A 412 -0.42 -10.75 -13.58
CA TRP A 412 0.51 -11.49 -12.72
C TRP A 412 0.12 -11.50 -11.23
N LEU A 413 -0.74 -10.60 -10.77
CA LEU A 413 -1.24 -10.59 -9.38
C LEU A 413 -2.13 -11.79 -9.07
N LEU A 414 -2.82 -12.30 -10.08
CA LEU A 414 -3.60 -13.53 -10.01
C LEU A 414 -3.43 -14.32 -11.33
N PRO A 415 -2.29 -15.03 -11.50
CA PRO A 415 -1.99 -15.76 -12.74
C PRO A 415 -3.06 -16.77 -13.10
N PRO A 416 -3.27 -17.08 -14.41
CA PRO A 416 -4.23 -18.10 -14.84
C PRO A 416 -4.01 -19.48 -14.23
N ALA A 417 -2.75 -19.83 -13.90
CA ALA A 417 -2.42 -21.10 -13.25
C ALA A 417 -2.95 -21.21 -11.81
N VAL A 418 -3.19 -20.06 -11.14
CA VAL A 418 -3.81 -20.02 -9.82
C VAL A 418 -5.33 -19.93 -10.00
N MET A 419 -6.07 -20.90 -9.45
CA MET A 419 -7.52 -21.03 -9.62
C MET A 419 -7.92 -21.06 -11.12
N PRO A 420 -7.55 -22.09 -11.87
CA PRO A 420 -7.84 -22.17 -13.31
C PRO A 420 -9.35 -22.18 -13.61
N GLU A 421 -10.17 -22.59 -12.66
CA GLU A 421 -11.63 -22.59 -12.70
C GLU A 421 -12.28 -21.21 -12.70
N LEU A 422 -11.51 -20.15 -12.34
CA LEU A 422 -12.05 -18.79 -12.27
C LEU A 422 -12.21 -18.17 -13.64
N PRO A 423 -13.41 -17.70 -14.01
CA PRO A 423 -13.65 -17.01 -15.29
C PRO A 423 -12.73 -15.80 -15.47
N PRO A 424 -12.31 -15.46 -16.71
CA PRO A 424 -11.42 -14.32 -16.97
C PRO A 424 -11.98 -12.99 -16.47
N ALA A 425 -13.29 -12.77 -16.59
CA ALA A 425 -13.95 -11.56 -16.09
C ALA A 425 -13.86 -11.42 -14.56
N ASP A 426 -14.16 -12.51 -13.84
CA ASP A 426 -14.08 -12.54 -12.37
C ASP A 426 -12.63 -12.40 -11.88
N ARG A 427 -11.68 -12.92 -12.64
CA ARG A 427 -10.25 -12.77 -12.40
C ARG A 427 -9.83 -11.30 -12.47
N GLN A 428 -10.22 -10.60 -13.51
CA GLN A 428 -9.94 -9.16 -13.67
C GLN A 428 -10.61 -8.34 -12.56
N GLN A 429 -11.85 -8.62 -12.22
CA GLN A 429 -12.55 -7.97 -11.10
C GLN A 429 -11.84 -8.22 -9.77
N THR A 430 -11.37 -9.44 -9.54
CA THR A 430 -10.63 -9.78 -8.30
C THR A 430 -9.29 -9.06 -8.22
N ILE A 431 -8.58 -8.91 -9.33
CA ILE A 431 -7.34 -8.12 -9.40
C ILE A 431 -7.64 -6.67 -9.08
N ALA A 432 -8.66 -6.08 -9.71
CA ALA A 432 -9.09 -4.72 -9.43
C ALA A 432 -9.49 -4.52 -7.95
N LEU A 433 -10.24 -5.46 -7.39
CA LEU A 433 -10.59 -5.49 -5.97
C LEU A 433 -9.34 -5.53 -5.07
N THR A 434 -8.37 -6.38 -5.41
CA THR A 434 -7.11 -6.51 -4.64
C THR A 434 -6.33 -5.22 -4.63
N LEU A 435 -6.21 -4.55 -5.79
CA LEU A 435 -5.54 -3.25 -5.92
C LEU A 435 -6.28 -2.14 -5.17
N HIS A 436 -7.60 -2.11 -5.28
CA HIS A 436 -8.45 -1.16 -4.56
C HIS A 436 -8.30 -1.32 -3.04
N LEU A 437 -8.30 -2.55 -2.56
CA LEU A 437 -8.12 -2.84 -1.14
C LEU A 437 -6.71 -2.52 -0.65
N LYS A 438 -5.69 -2.80 -1.46
CA LYS A 438 -4.31 -2.40 -1.16
C LYS A 438 -4.21 -0.88 -1.00
N TYR A 439 -4.73 -0.13 -1.96
CA TYR A 439 -4.77 1.33 -1.92
C TYR A 439 -5.54 1.84 -0.70
N SER A 440 -6.77 1.35 -0.48
CA SER A 440 -7.63 1.79 0.62
C SER A 440 -7.06 1.47 2.00
N SER A 441 -6.46 0.28 2.17
CA SER A 441 -5.81 -0.10 3.42
C SER A 441 -4.58 0.76 3.69
N THR A 442 -3.74 1.04 2.68
CA THR A 442 -2.57 1.92 2.80
C THR A 442 -3.00 3.35 3.13
N LYS A 443 -4.02 3.87 2.46
CA LYS A 443 -4.55 5.22 2.72
C LYS A 443 -5.18 5.34 4.11
N SER A 444 -5.65 4.24 4.69
CA SER A 444 -6.18 4.19 6.06
C SER A 444 -5.09 4.13 7.14
N MET A 445 -3.83 3.93 6.76
CA MET A 445 -2.72 3.91 7.72
C MET A 445 -2.41 5.31 8.24
N ALA A 446 -1.97 5.38 9.49
CA ALA A 446 -1.53 6.64 10.09
C ALA A 446 -0.02 6.82 9.91
N VAL A 447 0.38 8.07 9.63
CA VAL A 447 1.81 8.44 9.61
C VAL A 447 2.34 8.46 11.04
N MET A 448 3.41 7.72 11.29
CA MET A 448 4.04 7.62 12.61
C MET A 448 5.18 8.64 12.76
N SER A 449 5.57 8.91 14.01
CA SER A 449 6.64 9.88 14.29
C SER A 449 7.98 9.51 13.68
N THR A 450 8.30 8.22 13.68
CA THR A 450 9.50 7.67 13.04
C THR A 450 9.49 7.83 11.53
N SER A 451 8.31 7.76 10.90
CA SER A 451 8.16 7.96 9.45
C SER A 451 8.55 9.37 9.02
N LEU A 452 8.13 10.40 9.79
CA LEU A 452 8.48 11.80 9.50
C LEU A 452 10.00 12.04 9.62
N VAL A 453 10.61 11.55 10.71
CA VAL A 453 12.05 11.70 10.94
C VAL A 453 12.85 10.97 9.87
N SER A 454 12.50 9.72 9.58
CA SER A 454 13.19 8.91 8.56
C SER A 454 13.10 9.54 7.17
N CYS A 455 11.93 10.04 6.81
CA CYS A 455 11.73 10.68 5.51
C CYS A 455 12.60 11.93 5.34
N LEU A 456 12.63 12.82 6.33
CA LEU A 456 13.46 14.01 6.26
C LEU A 456 14.96 13.69 6.27
N LEU A 457 15.39 12.70 7.04
CA LEU A 457 16.80 12.30 7.08
C LEU A 457 17.26 11.64 5.77
N LEU A 458 16.43 10.82 5.12
CA LEU A 458 16.80 10.17 3.86
C LEU A 458 16.69 11.10 2.65
N HIS A 459 15.65 11.93 2.60
CA HIS A 459 15.30 12.66 1.38
C HIS A 459 15.71 14.13 1.40
N LYS A 460 15.89 14.74 2.58
CA LYS A 460 16.28 16.15 2.70
C LYS A 460 17.66 16.33 3.36
N HIS A 461 17.94 15.60 4.45
CA HIS A 461 19.08 15.83 5.31
C HIS A 461 20.06 14.65 5.40
N ARG A 462 20.36 14.02 4.27
CA ARG A 462 21.18 12.80 4.23
C ARG A 462 22.59 13.00 4.80
N ARG A 463 23.15 14.22 4.69
CA ARG A 463 24.48 14.57 5.20
C ARG A 463 24.50 14.96 6.68
N GLY A 464 23.32 15.05 7.29
CA GLY A 464 23.13 15.44 8.68
C GLY A 464 22.44 16.79 8.85
N VAL A 465 21.79 16.94 10.00
CA VAL A 465 20.98 18.12 10.32
C VAL A 465 20.99 18.41 11.82
N ARG A 466 20.93 19.68 12.22
CA ARG A 466 20.75 20.09 13.61
C ARG A 466 19.33 19.79 14.08
N VAL A 467 19.17 19.44 15.36
CA VAL A 467 17.85 19.09 15.94
C VAL A 467 16.84 20.22 15.76
N SER A 468 17.25 21.48 15.95
CA SER A 468 16.35 22.63 15.78
C SER A 468 15.78 22.74 14.37
N VAL A 469 16.63 22.52 13.35
CA VAL A 469 16.22 22.53 11.94
C VAL A 469 15.32 21.34 11.66
N LEU A 470 15.67 20.15 12.16
CA LEU A 470 14.85 18.96 12.02
C LEU A 470 13.46 19.16 12.64
N CYS A 471 13.35 19.72 13.84
CA CYS A 471 12.07 20.03 14.47
C CYS A 471 11.22 21.00 13.62
N ARG A 472 11.85 22.01 13.03
CA ARG A 472 11.16 22.94 12.12
C ARG A 472 10.61 22.25 10.89
N ASP A 473 11.42 21.41 10.27
CA ASP A 473 11.03 20.70 9.05
C ASP A 473 10.00 19.62 9.32
N ILE A 474 10.04 18.95 10.49
CA ILE A 474 8.98 18.03 10.93
C ILE A 474 7.66 18.77 11.15
N CYS A 475 7.69 19.96 11.73
CA CYS A 475 6.48 20.76 11.91
C CYS A 475 5.80 21.05 10.56
N TRP A 476 6.60 21.49 9.58
CA TRP A 476 6.10 21.72 8.23
C TRP A 476 5.55 20.43 7.59
N LEU A 477 6.33 19.33 7.62
CA LEU A 477 5.90 18.06 7.00
C LEU A 477 4.62 17.52 7.65
N LEU A 478 4.48 17.69 8.96
CA LEU A 478 3.28 17.30 9.70
C LEU A 478 2.05 18.11 9.27
N GLU A 479 2.19 19.42 9.09
CA GLU A 479 1.10 20.27 8.57
C GLU A 479 0.68 19.81 7.17
N GLU A 480 1.64 19.46 6.31
CA GLU A 480 1.37 18.95 4.97
C GLU A 480 0.64 17.60 4.96
N VAL A 481 1.03 16.70 5.86
CA VAL A 481 0.36 15.38 6.03
C VAL A 481 -1.09 15.56 6.48
N LEU A 482 -1.32 16.39 7.49
CA LEU A 482 -2.67 16.66 8.00
C LEU A 482 -3.55 17.36 6.97
N PHE A 483 -2.95 18.24 6.17
CA PHE A 483 -3.67 18.91 5.08
C PHE A 483 -4.19 17.92 4.02
N ARG A 484 -3.47 16.83 3.75
CA ARG A 484 -3.87 15.77 2.82
C ARG A 484 -4.85 14.76 3.41
N ASN A 485 -5.52 15.12 4.51
CA ASN A 485 -6.47 14.26 5.20
C ASN A 485 -5.88 12.89 5.62
N THR A 486 -4.58 12.85 5.91
CA THR A 486 -3.94 11.67 6.47
C THR A 486 -3.79 11.81 7.97
N ASP A 487 -4.16 10.76 8.72
CA ASP A 487 -4.02 10.79 10.17
C ASP A 487 -2.58 10.55 10.61
N VAL A 488 -2.25 11.02 11.81
CA VAL A 488 -0.95 10.79 12.44
C VAL A 488 -1.11 9.97 13.72
N GLY A 489 -0.23 8.98 13.90
CA GLY A 489 -0.31 7.99 14.98
C GLY A 489 0.21 8.47 16.34
N PHE A 490 0.38 9.76 16.52
CA PHE A 490 0.99 10.34 17.72
C PHE A 490 0.31 11.67 18.11
N GLY A 491 0.71 12.20 19.27
CA GLY A 491 0.25 13.49 19.77
C GLY A 491 1.14 13.97 20.90
N GLY A 492 0.96 15.24 21.29
CA GLY A 492 1.74 15.89 22.33
C GLY A 492 2.61 17.03 21.81
N ALA A 493 3.55 17.50 22.64
CA ALA A 493 4.47 18.56 22.28
C ALA A 493 5.46 18.09 21.19
N LEU A 494 5.68 18.91 20.17
CA LEU A 494 6.49 18.57 19.01
C LEU A 494 7.92 18.14 19.40
N VAL A 495 8.56 18.84 20.31
CA VAL A 495 9.92 18.54 20.77
C VAL A 495 9.98 17.15 21.42
N GLY A 496 8.98 16.82 22.25
CA GLY A 496 8.88 15.51 22.88
C GLY A 496 8.68 14.39 21.86
N LEU A 497 7.90 14.65 20.80
CA LEU A 497 7.69 13.69 19.70
C LEU A 497 8.97 13.43 18.93
N VAL A 498 9.72 14.47 18.60
CA VAL A 498 11.00 14.34 17.90
C VAL A 498 12.00 13.56 18.76
N HIS A 499 12.12 13.88 20.05
CA HIS A 499 12.97 13.12 20.96
C HIS A 499 12.55 11.65 21.08
N HIS A 500 11.26 11.36 21.15
CA HIS A 500 10.75 9.99 21.17
C HIS A 500 11.12 9.24 19.88
N ALA A 501 10.86 9.84 18.71
CA ALA A 501 11.20 9.24 17.42
C ALA A 501 12.71 9.00 17.29
N LEU A 502 13.54 9.95 17.68
CA LEU A 502 15.00 9.81 17.67
C LEU A 502 15.47 8.71 18.62
N SER A 503 14.83 8.55 19.79
CA SER A 503 15.16 7.48 20.73
C SER A 503 14.86 6.09 20.14
N LEU A 504 13.73 5.94 19.41
CA LEU A 504 13.37 4.71 18.71
C LEU A 504 14.31 4.40 17.55
N LEU A 505 14.70 5.43 16.80
CA LEU A 505 15.59 5.31 15.63
C LEU A 505 17.07 5.32 15.99
N ARG A 506 17.43 5.48 17.27
CA ARG A 506 18.84 5.57 17.72
C ARG A 506 19.79 4.50 17.15
N PRO A 507 19.39 3.23 16.99
CA PRO A 507 20.27 2.22 16.40
C PRO A 507 20.69 2.52 14.96
N TYR A 508 19.91 3.32 14.24
CA TYR A 508 20.07 3.62 12.81
C TYR A 508 20.64 5.02 12.55
N LEU A 509 20.90 5.78 13.61
CA LEU A 509 21.34 7.17 13.54
C LEU A 509 22.73 7.37 14.11
N LEU A 510 23.43 8.34 13.55
CA LEU A 510 24.65 8.92 14.12
C LEU A 510 24.27 10.25 14.80
N LEU A 511 24.74 10.41 16.02
CA LEU A 511 24.54 11.62 16.83
C LEU A 511 25.90 12.20 17.14
N ALA A 512 26.17 13.41 16.70
CA ALA A 512 27.43 14.12 16.97
C ALA A 512 27.12 15.50 17.57
N ALA A 513 27.87 15.89 18.59
CA ALA A 513 27.81 17.25 19.14
C ALA A 513 28.62 18.19 18.26
N ALA A 514 28.03 19.32 17.84
CA ALA A 514 28.69 20.32 17.03
C ALA A 514 29.21 21.48 17.88
N PRO A 515 30.54 21.72 17.98
CA PRO A 515 31.06 22.97 18.54
C PRO A 515 30.73 24.16 17.61
N PRO A 516 30.48 25.37 18.10
CA PRO A 516 30.52 25.82 19.50
C PRO A 516 29.16 25.75 20.21
N THR A 517 28.07 25.43 19.52
CA THR A 517 26.70 25.55 20.07
C THR A 517 26.30 24.38 20.95
N GLY A 518 27.05 23.27 20.93
CA GLY A 518 26.69 22.04 21.66
C GLY A 518 25.41 21.36 21.14
N GLU A 519 24.75 21.91 20.12
CA GLU A 519 23.54 21.31 19.55
C GLU A 519 23.88 20.05 18.77
N PRO A 520 23.19 18.91 19.02
CA PRO A 520 23.48 17.67 18.30
C PRO A 520 23.12 17.75 16.81
N ILE A 521 24.03 17.22 15.98
CA ILE A 521 23.80 16.93 14.56
C ILE A 521 23.39 15.47 14.45
N ILE A 522 22.35 15.21 13.68
CA ILE A 522 21.78 13.90 13.45
C ILE A 522 21.96 13.54 11.98
N ALA A 523 22.49 12.37 11.71
CA ALA A 523 22.62 11.82 10.36
C ALA A 523 22.20 10.34 10.33
N PRO A 524 21.72 9.83 9.20
CA PRO A 524 21.50 8.40 9.04
C PRO A 524 22.84 7.65 9.04
N ARG A 525 22.88 6.46 9.62
CA ARG A 525 24.06 5.59 9.51
C ARG A 525 24.20 5.11 8.08
N PRO A 526 25.42 5.12 7.50
CA PRO A 526 25.64 4.72 6.12
C PRO A 526 25.76 3.20 5.92
N ASP A 527 25.16 2.40 6.81
CA ASP A 527 25.15 0.95 6.69
C ASP A 527 23.85 0.46 6.00
N PRO A 528 23.89 -0.66 5.27
CA PRO A 528 22.76 -1.16 4.50
C PRO A 528 21.50 -1.40 5.35
N GLU A 529 21.67 -1.97 6.54
CA GLU A 529 20.55 -2.31 7.42
C GLU A 529 19.82 -1.07 7.91
N SER A 530 20.55 -0.04 8.29
CA SER A 530 19.99 1.23 8.77
C SER A 530 19.23 1.95 7.67
N LEU A 531 19.82 2.07 6.47
CA LEU A 531 19.18 2.79 5.36
C LEU A 531 17.94 2.04 4.84
N LEU A 532 17.98 0.71 4.76
CA LEU A 532 16.80 -0.10 4.41
C LEU A 532 15.68 0.05 5.45
N THR A 533 16.02 0.04 6.74
CA THR A 533 15.02 0.22 7.80
C THR A 533 14.41 1.61 7.78
N LEU A 534 15.21 2.66 7.62
CA LEU A 534 14.71 4.03 7.49
C LEU A 534 13.82 4.19 6.25
N SER A 535 14.18 3.55 5.13
CA SER A 535 13.36 3.56 3.91
C SER A 535 12.00 2.90 4.13
N GLN A 536 11.94 1.77 4.81
CA GLN A 536 10.66 1.12 5.15
C GLN A 536 9.73 2.03 5.96
N HIS A 537 10.28 2.85 6.86
CA HIS A 537 9.49 3.85 7.58
C HIS A 537 8.99 4.98 6.68
N CYS A 538 9.64 5.23 5.54
CA CYS A 538 9.27 6.30 4.61
C CYS A 538 8.16 5.90 3.63
N ASP A 539 7.94 4.62 3.36
CA ASP A 539 7.05 4.13 2.30
C ASP A 539 5.65 4.76 2.34
N LEU A 540 5.08 4.89 3.55
CA LEU A 540 3.76 5.51 3.69
C LEU A 540 3.75 6.98 3.26
N LEU A 541 4.82 7.73 3.55
CA LEU A 541 4.91 9.13 3.14
C LEU A 541 5.01 9.29 1.63
N THR A 542 5.67 8.36 0.94
CA THR A 542 5.67 8.32 -0.52
C THR A 542 4.24 8.18 -1.07
N HIS A 543 3.41 7.32 -0.46
CA HIS A 543 1.98 7.23 -0.83
C HIS A 543 1.18 8.49 -0.51
N VAL A 544 1.48 9.19 0.59
CA VAL A 544 0.79 10.42 0.98
C VAL A 544 1.08 11.57 0.00
N PHE A 545 2.30 11.63 -0.52
CA PHE A 545 2.78 12.67 -1.44
C PHE A 545 2.87 12.19 -2.90
N ILE A 546 2.18 11.13 -3.28
CA ILE A 546 2.37 10.50 -4.58
C ILE A 546 2.08 11.43 -5.75
N HIS A 547 1.03 12.26 -5.67
CA HIS A 547 0.70 13.21 -6.73
C HIS A 547 1.81 14.24 -6.90
N GLU A 548 2.25 14.82 -5.79
CA GLU A 548 3.29 15.85 -5.81
C GLU A 548 4.66 15.27 -6.18
N ALA A 549 4.95 14.03 -5.78
CA ALA A 549 6.20 13.37 -6.14
C ALA A 549 6.25 13.04 -7.64
N VAL A 550 5.16 12.55 -8.22
CA VAL A 550 5.05 12.31 -9.67
C VAL A 550 5.18 13.62 -10.43
N GLY A 551 4.44 14.67 -10.02
CA GLY A 551 4.50 15.98 -10.66
C GLY A 551 5.88 16.63 -10.58
N ALA A 552 6.55 16.53 -9.43
CA ALA A 552 7.90 17.04 -9.27
C ALA A 552 8.92 16.34 -10.20
N CYS A 553 8.82 15.01 -10.31
CA CYS A 553 9.66 14.25 -11.23
C CYS A 553 9.36 14.59 -12.70
N ALA A 554 8.08 14.80 -13.06
CA ALA A 554 7.69 15.23 -14.41
C ALA A 554 8.24 16.61 -14.74
N VAL A 555 8.10 17.58 -13.83
CA VAL A 555 8.72 18.92 -13.96
C VAL A 555 10.23 18.82 -14.12
N SER A 556 10.90 17.99 -13.30
CA SER A 556 12.34 17.78 -13.38
C SER A 556 12.76 17.19 -14.73
N ALA A 557 11.96 16.27 -15.30
CA ALA A 557 12.22 15.70 -16.61
C ALA A 557 12.13 16.75 -17.72
N MET A 558 11.05 17.57 -17.72
CA MET A 558 10.88 18.65 -18.69
C MET A 558 12.01 19.68 -18.61
N LEU A 559 12.40 20.07 -17.39
CA LEU A 559 13.53 21.00 -17.21
C LEU A 559 14.86 20.40 -17.72
N SER A 560 15.09 19.12 -17.53
CA SER A 560 16.32 18.47 -18.02
C SER A 560 16.38 18.41 -19.55
N GLU A 561 15.25 18.32 -20.23
CA GLU A 561 15.16 18.38 -21.69
C GLU A 561 15.51 19.79 -22.20
N VAL A 562 14.98 20.84 -21.55
CA VAL A 562 15.28 22.25 -21.89
C VAL A 562 16.76 22.56 -21.73
N VAL A 563 17.36 22.17 -20.59
CA VAL A 563 18.79 22.39 -20.31
C VAL A 563 19.68 21.58 -21.27
N GLY A 564 19.27 20.39 -21.68
CA GLY A 564 20.00 19.55 -22.64
C GLY A 564 20.02 20.12 -24.07
N CYS A 565 19.09 20.98 -24.42
CA CYS A 565 19.00 21.65 -25.75
C CYS A 565 19.69 23.02 -25.78
N GLY A 566 20.00 23.63 -24.62
CA GLY A 566 20.63 24.95 -24.54
C GLY A 566 22.13 24.85 -24.30
N GLY A 567 22.91 25.33 -25.26
CA GLY A 567 24.39 25.46 -25.09
C GLY A 567 24.72 26.36 -23.90
N GLY A 568 25.79 25.97 -23.20
CA GLY A 568 26.20 26.56 -21.93
C GLY A 568 26.34 28.08 -21.94
N GLY A 569 25.70 28.68 -20.97
CA GLY A 569 25.75 30.08 -20.59
C GLY A 569 24.82 30.33 -19.42
N ASP A 570 25.20 31.19 -18.48
CA ASP A 570 24.38 31.68 -17.36
C ASP A 570 23.15 32.49 -17.87
N GLN A 571 22.23 31.87 -18.58
CA GLN A 571 20.98 32.49 -18.99
C GLN A 571 19.87 32.06 -18.04
N GLU A 572 19.21 33.03 -17.40
CA GLU A 572 17.94 32.83 -16.74
C GLU A 572 16.88 32.49 -17.79
N PHE A 573 16.38 31.27 -17.78
CA PHE A 573 15.29 30.86 -18.65
C PHE A 573 13.95 31.01 -17.93
N ASP A 574 13.06 31.79 -18.51
CA ASP A 574 11.65 31.81 -18.11
C ASP A 574 10.94 30.62 -18.81
N VAL A 575 10.87 29.51 -18.09
CA VAL A 575 10.31 28.25 -18.64
C VAL A 575 8.82 28.20 -18.33
N VAL A 576 8.02 28.13 -19.39
CA VAL A 576 6.57 27.91 -19.34
C VAL A 576 6.29 26.44 -19.67
N LEU A 577 5.55 25.75 -18.79
CA LEU A 577 5.20 24.33 -18.91
C LEU A 577 3.75 24.20 -19.35
N GLY A 578 3.50 23.47 -20.40
CA GLY A 578 2.16 23.15 -20.88
C GLY A 578 1.49 22.09 -19.99
N GLN A 579 0.17 22.25 -19.74
CA GLN A 579 -0.61 21.29 -18.96
C GLN A 579 -0.59 19.88 -19.58
N GLU A 580 -0.79 19.80 -20.89
CA GLU A 580 -0.83 18.52 -21.60
C GLU A 580 0.50 17.78 -21.55
N GLU A 581 1.62 18.51 -21.74
CA GLU A 581 2.97 17.94 -21.70
C GLU A 581 3.31 17.44 -20.28
N LEU A 582 2.96 18.24 -19.26
CA LEU A 582 3.16 17.86 -17.87
C LEU A 582 2.30 16.66 -17.48
N ALA A 583 1.06 16.59 -17.97
CA ALA A 583 0.18 15.44 -17.76
C ALA A 583 0.73 14.20 -18.46
N GLU A 584 1.24 14.31 -19.69
CA GLU A 584 1.83 13.19 -20.42
C GLU A 584 3.08 12.66 -19.71
N LYS A 585 4.00 13.52 -19.28
CA LYS A 585 5.19 13.11 -18.50
C LYS A 585 4.80 12.46 -17.17
N SER A 586 3.76 12.98 -16.52
CA SER A 586 3.22 12.38 -15.30
C SER A 586 2.65 10.99 -15.55
N LEU A 587 1.96 10.77 -16.65
CA LEU A 587 1.45 9.46 -17.08
C LEU A 587 2.57 8.48 -17.38
N GLN A 588 3.59 8.89 -18.13
CA GLN A 588 4.76 8.05 -18.42
C GLN A 588 5.41 7.55 -17.12
N LEU A 589 5.60 8.43 -16.14
CA LEU A 589 6.14 8.04 -14.83
C LEU A 589 5.18 7.12 -14.06
N THR A 590 3.90 7.41 -14.11
CA THR A 590 2.86 6.65 -13.42
C THR A 590 2.86 5.17 -13.83
N HIS A 591 3.09 4.89 -15.10
CA HIS A 591 3.21 3.52 -15.61
C HIS A 591 4.44 2.76 -15.09
N LEU A 592 5.46 3.44 -14.61
CA LEU A 592 6.63 2.82 -13.99
C LEU A 592 6.44 2.52 -12.51
N LEU A 593 5.41 3.11 -11.87
CA LEU A 593 5.16 2.91 -10.44
C LEU A 593 4.60 1.52 -10.14
N PRO A 594 4.86 0.97 -8.95
CA PRO A 594 4.27 -0.28 -8.52
C PRO A 594 2.73 -0.23 -8.48
N PRO A 595 2.03 -1.34 -8.75
CA PRO A 595 0.57 -1.38 -8.65
C PRO A 595 0.09 -1.12 -7.21
N GLY A 596 -1.00 -0.35 -7.09
CA GLY A 596 -1.60 0.03 -5.80
C GLY A 596 -1.17 1.40 -5.27
N TYR A 597 -0.35 2.16 -6.00
CA TYR A 597 -0.12 3.59 -5.73
C TYR A 597 -1.30 4.43 -6.21
N ILE A 598 -1.99 3.97 -7.25
CA ILE A 598 -3.14 4.63 -7.86
C ILE A 598 -4.37 3.76 -7.63
N PRO A 599 -5.53 4.34 -7.31
CA PRO A 599 -6.77 3.58 -7.21
C PRO A 599 -7.20 3.08 -8.59
N PRO A 600 -7.58 1.80 -8.75
CA PRO A 600 -7.94 1.23 -10.05
C PRO A 600 -9.24 1.80 -10.63
N CYS A 601 -10.05 2.46 -9.80
CA CYS A 601 -11.29 3.13 -10.22
C CYS A 601 -11.07 4.54 -10.77
N GLN A 602 -9.85 5.06 -10.74
CA GLN A 602 -9.49 6.36 -11.29
C GLN A 602 -8.82 6.19 -12.65
N ASN A 603 -9.28 6.95 -13.64
CA ASN A 603 -8.63 6.98 -14.95
C ASN A 603 -7.22 7.60 -14.81
N ALA A 604 -6.26 7.05 -15.53
CA ALA A 604 -4.88 7.52 -15.51
C ALA A 604 -4.74 8.99 -15.93
N HIS A 605 -5.52 9.43 -16.90
CA HIS A 605 -5.55 10.85 -17.32
C HIS A 605 -6.10 11.75 -16.19
N SER A 606 -7.18 11.36 -15.53
CA SER A 606 -7.71 12.12 -14.37
C SER A 606 -6.68 12.17 -13.25
N PHE A 607 -5.93 11.09 -13.03
CA PHE A 607 -4.83 11.10 -12.05
C PHE A 607 -3.73 12.10 -12.44
N ALA A 608 -3.37 12.17 -13.73
CA ALA A 608 -2.36 13.13 -14.19
C ALA A 608 -2.80 14.59 -14.02
N LEU A 609 -4.08 14.89 -14.24
CA LEU A 609 -4.63 16.22 -13.98
C LEU A 609 -4.62 16.54 -12.47
N ASP A 610 -4.99 15.57 -11.61
CA ASP A 610 -4.89 15.73 -10.16
C ASP A 610 -3.43 15.96 -9.70
N VAL A 611 -2.45 15.39 -10.40
CA VAL A 611 -1.02 15.65 -10.18
C VAL A 611 -0.70 17.11 -10.46
N VAL A 612 -1.12 17.65 -11.62
CA VAL A 612 -0.91 19.06 -11.97
C VAL A 612 -1.56 19.98 -10.94
N ASP A 613 -2.81 19.73 -10.59
CA ASP A 613 -3.52 20.49 -9.55
C ASP A 613 -2.81 20.45 -8.19
N SER A 614 -2.25 19.30 -7.83
CA SER A 614 -1.48 19.16 -6.60
C SER A 614 -0.21 19.99 -6.62
N MET A 615 0.48 20.08 -7.77
CA MET A 615 1.67 20.90 -7.93
C MET A 615 1.35 22.41 -7.81
N VAL A 616 0.22 22.84 -8.35
CA VAL A 616 -0.27 24.21 -8.17
C VAL A 616 -0.63 24.46 -6.70
N ARG A 617 -1.36 23.55 -6.06
CA ARG A 617 -1.73 23.65 -4.65
C ARG A 617 -0.54 23.70 -3.70
N CYS A 618 0.53 22.98 -3.98
CA CYS A 618 1.75 23.05 -3.16
C CYS A 618 2.62 24.27 -3.49
N GLY A 619 2.29 25.05 -4.50
CA GLY A 619 2.95 26.30 -4.88
C GLY A 619 4.28 26.09 -5.61
N VAL A 620 4.49 24.92 -6.20
CA VAL A 620 5.62 24.65 -7.11
C VAL A 620 5.32 25.20 -8.50
N LEU A 621 4.07 25.08 -8.92
CA LEU A 621 3.57 25.66 -10.16
C LEU A 621 2.65 26.85 -9.87
N VAL A 622 2.71 27.86 -10.72
CA VAL A 622 1.80 29.02 -10.72
C VAL A 622 1.17 29.07 -12.08
N MET A 623 -0.17 29.14 -12.12
CA MET A 623 -0.89 29.28 -13.40
C MET A 623 -0.58 30.66 -13.97
N GLU A 624 -0.24 30.71 -15.24
CA GLU A 624 -0.04 31.93 -16.00
C GLU A 624 -1.10 32.00 -17.10
N GLU A 625 -1.81 33.10 -17.13
CA GLU A 625 -2.66 33.41 -18.29
C GLU A 625 -1.73 33.83 -19.43
N VAL A 626 -1.55 32.99 -20.43
CA VAL A 626 -0.79 33.33 -21.64
C VAL A 626 -1.64 34.33 -22.41
N GLN A 627 -1.19 35.58 -22.45
CA GLN A 627 -1.73 36.56 -23.40
C GLN A 627 -1.48 36.01 -24.80
N LYS A 628 -2.53 36.00 -25.65
CA LYS A 628 -2.55 35.38 -26.99
C LYS A 628 -1.45 35.87 -27.96
N ASP A 629 -0.65 36.85 -27.56
CA ASP A 629 0.37 37.51 -28.40
C ASP A 629 1.82 37.11 -28.10
N THR A 630 2.07 36.28 -27.07
CA THR A 630 3.43 35.79 -26.84
C THR A 630 3.64 34.51 -27.65
N PRO A 631 4.66 34.41 -28.52
CA PRO A 631 4.92 33.17 -29.23
C PRO A 631 5.23 32.08 -28.21
N VAL A 632 4.30 31.13 -28.07
CA VAL A 632 4.53 29.89 -27.38
C VAL A 632 5.80 29.29 -27.97
N CYS A 633 6.78 29.02 -27.11
CA CYS A 633 8.09 28.54 -27.54
C CYS A 633 7.90 27.35 -28.49
N ASP A 634 8.32 27.49 -29.72
CA ASP A 634 8.06 26.63 -30.88
C ASP A 634 8.71 25.21 -30.80
N PHE A 635 8.71 24.63 -29.60
CA PHE A 635 9.25 23.29 -29.40
C PHE A 635 8.42 22.21 -30.11
N MET A 636 7.10 22.42 -30.14
CA MET A 636 6.17 21.52 -30.89
C MET A 636 6.29 21.69 -32.41
N LYS A 637 6.69 22.84 -32.92
CA LYS A 637 6.85 23.05 -34.36
C LYS A 637 8.12 22.43 -34.94
N ARG A 638 9.15 22.16 -34.13
CA ARG A 638 10.39 21.53 -34.64
C ARG A 638 10.32 20.01 -34.75
N GLN A 639 9.38 19.35 -34.11
CA GLN A 639 9.21 17.90 -34.16
C GLN A 639 8.20 17.38 -35.18
N GLY A 640 7.47 18.21 -35.80
CA GLY A 640 6.57 17.64 -36.70
C GLY A 640 5.86 18.61 -37.51
N VAL A 641 5.97 18.34 -38.61
CA VAL A 641 5.05 18.66 -39.68
C VAL A 641 5.70 19.47 -40.78
N LEU A 642 6.38 18.73 -41.51
CA LEU A 642 6.19 18.80 -42.93
C LEU A 642 4.98 17.90 -43.30
N SER A 643 3.79 18.35 -43.05
CA SER A 643 2.60 17.87 -43.75
C SER A 643 2.05 19.03 -44.52
N TRP A 644 2.58 19.16 -45.70
CA TRP A 644 2.00 19.97 -46.75
C TRP A 644 0.88 19.15 -47.41
N ALA A 645 -0.36 19.43 -47.04
CA ALA A 645 -1.48 19.21 -47.93
C ALA A 645 -2.11 20.59 -48.15
N ALA A 646 -1.62 21.26 -49.17
CA ALA A 646 -2.29 22.37 -49.74
C ALA A 646 -3.58 21.86 -50.37
N SER A 647 -4.71 22.34 -49.89
CA SER A 647 -5.96 22.38 -50.63
C SER A 647 -6.54 23.77 -50.42
N ASP A 648 -6.26 24.60 -51.41
CA ASP A 648 -6.97 25.84 -51.61
C ASP A 648 -8.46 25.54 -51.86
N ASN A 649 -9.32 26.02 -50.95
CA ASN A 649 -10.68 26.42 -51.26
C ASN A 649 -11.09 27.53 -50.28
N PRO A 650 -11.17 28.79 -50.72
CA PRO A 650 -11.77 29.86 -49.96
C PRO A 650 -13.25 29.87 -50.25
N ASP A 651 -14.10 29.34 -49.41
CA ASP A 651 -15.50 29.67 -49.23
C ASP A 651 -16.24 28.57 -48.49
N GLN A 652 -16.16 28.62 -47.17
CA GLN A 652 -17.24 28.20 -46.28
C GLN A 652 -17.03 28.80 -44.93
N SER A 653 -17.60 29.96 -44.70
CA SER A 653 -17.91 30.50 -43.39
C SER A 653 -18.97 29.59 -42.76
N SER A 654 -18.54 28.74 -41.85
CA SER A 654 -19.42 28.16 -40.86
C SER A 654 -18.82 28.51 -39.48
N ASP A 655 -19.47 29.46 -38.83
CA ASP A 655 -19.37 29.70 -37.40
C ASP A 655 -19.71 28.40 -36.66
N SER A 656 -18.70 27.59 -36.39
CA SER A 656 -18.74 26.61 -35.31
C SER A 656 -17.78 27.13 -34.26
N ASP A 657 -18.31 27.73 -33.21
CA ASP A 657 -17.64 27.95 -31.93
C ASP A 657 -17.16 26.59 -31.40
N CYS A 658 -16.10 26.05 -31.99
CA CYS A 658 -15.27 25.06 -31.36
C CYS A 658 -14.46 25.86 -30.34
N GLU A 659 -14.93 25.94 -29.09
CA GLU A 659 -14.13 26.30 -27.94
C GLU A 659 -12.89 25.38 -27.96
N GLU A 660 -11.76 25.87 -28.46
CA GLU A 660 -10.46 25.23 -28.22
C GLU A 660 -10.32 25.13 -26.70
N PRO A 661 -10.06 23.94 -26.17
CA PRO A 661 -9.88 23.77 -24.74
C PRO A 661 -8.78 24.75 -24.27
N ASP A 662 -9.10 25.58 -23.29
CA ASP A 662 -8.18 26.57 -22.72
C ASP A 662 -6.86 25.88 -22.36
N LYS A 663 -5.81 26.14 -23.13
CA LYS A 663 -4.48 25.58 -22.88
C LYS A 663 -3.87 26.30 -21.68
N HIS A 664 -4.02 25.73 -20.51
CA HIS A 664 -3.39 26.25 -19.30
C HIS A 664 -1.88 26.07 -19.37
N SER A 665 -1.17 27.13 -19.04
CA SER A 665 0.27 27.17 -18.96
C SER A 665 0.73 27.49 -17.54
N TYR A 666 1.84 26.93 -17.11
CA TYR A 666 2.34 27.08 -15.76
C TYR A 666 3.78 27.56 -15.77
N LYS A 667 4.11 28.47 -14.88
CA LYS A 667 5.48 28.84 -14.51
C LYS A 667 5.90 28.16 -13.23
N LEU A 668 7.18 27.84 -13.13
CA LEU A 668 7.77 27.46 -11.87
C LEU A 668 7.74 28.64 -10.93
N SER A 669 7.35 28.42 -9.68
CA SER A 669 7.56 29.43 -8.66
C SER A 669 9.08 29.65 -8.53
N GLN A 670 9.49 30.91 -8.41
CA GLN A 670 10.91 31.30 -8.45
C GLN A 670 11.75 30.39 -7.56
N PRO A 671 12.93 29.91 -8.02
CA PRO A 671 13.80 28.99 -7.28
C PRO A 671 14.11 29.46 -5.86
N SER A 672 14.21 30.78 -5.63
CA SER A 672 14.39 31.40 -4.32
C SER A 672 13.24 31.15 -3.33
N GLN A 673 12.03 30.85 -3.83
CA GLN A 673 10.86 30.65 -2.97
C GLN A 673 10.66 29.20 -2.56
N CYS A 674 11.03 28.22 -3.43
CA CYS A 674 10.72 26.82 -3.19
C CYS A 674 11.71 25.77 -3.74
N PRO A 675 13.02 26.02 -3.84
CA PRO A 675 13.94 25.10 -4.51
C PRO A 675 14.06 23.77 -3.78
N GLU A 676 14.01 23.80 -2.46
CA GLU A 676 14.14 22.59 -1.64
C GLU A 676 12.92 21.68 -1.70
N LEU A 677 11.71 22.24 -1.90
CA LEU A 677 10.48 21.43 -1.96
C LEU A 677 10.47 20.56 -3.22
N LEU A 678 10.78 21.11 -4.36
CA LEU A 678 10.81 20.36 -5.62
C LEU A 678 11.78 19.18 -5.52
N PHE A 679 13.01 19.42 -5.06
CA PHE A 679 14.01 18.37 -4.90
C PHE A 679 13.64 17.33 -3.84
N PHE A 680 13.01 17.76 -2.74
CA PHE A 680 12.50 16.84 -1.73
C PHE A 680 11.43 15.91 -2.33
N LEU A 681 10.47 16.44 -3.08
CA LEU A 681 9.41 15.66 -3.72
C LEU A 681 9.98 14.69 -4.78
N CYS A 682 10.90 15.14 -5.63
CA CYS A 682 11.60 14.27 -6.59
C CYS A 682 12.34 13.12 -5.87
N SER A 683 12.94 13.40 -4.73
CA SER A 683 13.72 12.41 -4.01
C SER A 683 12.87 11.25 -3.46
N LEU A 684 11.56 11.44 -3.23
CA LEU A 684 10.66 10.39 -2.73
C LEU A 684 10.54 9.20 -3.69
N LEU A 685 10.57 9.44 -5.01
CA LEU A 685 10.53 8.39 -6.03
C LEU A 685 11.92 7.96 -6.50
N SER A 686 12.98 8.70 -6.16
CA SER A 686 14.34 8.42 -6.62
C SER A 686 14.84 7.03 -6.24
N VAL A 687 14.37 6.48 -5.12
CA VAL A 687 14.73 5.14 -4.63
C VAL A 687 14.27 4.06 -5.61
N GLN A 688 13.04 4.15 -6.09
CA GLN A 688 12.43 3.21 -7.02
C GLN A 688 13.02 3.35 -8.43
N LEU A 689 13.15 4.59 -8.90
CA LEU A 689 13.72 4.88 -10.22
C LEU A 689 15.20 4.45 -10.31
N ARG A 690 15.96 4.64 -9.24
CA ARG A 690 17.35 4.17 -9.19
C ARG A 690 17.46 2.66 -9.22
N ALA A 691 16.56 1.97 -8.52
CA ALA A 691 16.50 0.51 -8.57
C ALA A 691 16.23 0.01 -9.99
N LEU A 692 15.31 0.65 -10.73
CA LEU A 692 15.06 0.35 -12.16
C LEU A 692 16.30 0.58 -13.02
N CYS A 693 17.00 1.71 -12.84
CA CYS A 693 18.22 1.99 -13.59
C CYS A 693 19.30 0.94 -13.34
N TRP A 694 19.59 0.62 -12.08
CA TRP A 694 20.61 -0.36 -11.71
C TRP A 694 20.24 -1.77 -12.16
N ALA A 695 18.96 -2.14 -12.08
CA ALA A 695 18.48 -3.41 -12.59
C ALA A 695 18.63 -3.51 -14.12
N LEU A 696 18.34 -2.44 -14.86
CA LEU A 696 18.53 -2.41 -16.32
C LEU A 696 20.01 -2.52 -16.71
N GLU A 697 20.89 -1.80 -16.00
CA GLU A 697 22.34 -1.89 -16.19
C GLU A 697 22.84 -3.33 -15.96
N SER A 698 22.28 -4.07 -15.02
CA SER A 698 22.68 -5.43 -14.69
C SER A 698 22.27 -6.48 -15.72
N LEU A 699 21.27 -6.20 -16.59
CA LEU A 699 20.84 -7.14 -17.63
C LEU A 699 21.93 -7.49 -18.65
N HIS A 700 23.03 -6.71 -18.71
CA HIS A 700 24.21 -7.06 -19.55
C HIS A 700 24.99 -8.26 -19.02
N TYR A 701 24.89 -8.55 -17.74
CA TYR A 701 25.70 -9.56 -17.06
C TYR A 701 24.91 -10.84 -16.77
N LEU A 702 23.62 -10.89 -17.12
CA LEU A 702 22.77 -12.04 -16.86
C LEU A 702 22.98 -13.13 -17.95
N PRO A 703 23.29 -14.37 -17.56
CA PRO A 703 23.26 -15.50 -18.49
C PRO A 703 21.79 -15.84 -18.82
N THR A 704 21.38 -15.59 -20.05
CA THR A 704 20.02 -15.92 -20.52
C THR A 704 20.05 -17.14 -21.44
N PRO A 705 19.06 -18.03 -21.40
CA PRO A 705 17.84 -18.04 -20.57
C PRO A 705 18.12 -18.41 -19.11
N ILE A 706 17.40 -17.79 -18.17
CA ILE A 706 17.57 -17.96 -16.72
C ILE A 706 16.21 -18.14 -16.03
N THR A 707 16.15 -18.92 -14.92
CA THR A 707 14.91 -19.04 -14.14
C THR A 707 14.55 -17.73 -13.45
N GLU A 708 13.24 -17.46 -13.23
CA GLU A 708 12.77 -16.24 -12.55
C GLU A 708 13.45 -16.09 -11.17
N THR A 709 13.61 -17.19 -10.43
CA THR A 709 14.21 -17.19 -9.09
C THR A 709 15.69 -16.82 -9.10
N ASP A 710 16.44 -17.37 -10.04
CA ASP A 710 17.87 -17.10 -10.18
C ASP A 710 18.10 -15.68 -10.72
N CYS A 711 17.29 -15.25 -11.68
CA CYS A 711 17.29 -13.88 -12.18
C CYS A 711 17.11 -12.88 -11.04
N LEU A 712 16.08 -13.07 -10.20
CA LEU A 712 15.82 -12.23 -9.04
C LEU A 712 17.01 -12.20 -8.06
N SER A 713 17.62 -13.36 -7.82
CA SER A 713 18.79 -13.49 -6.93
C SER A 713 20.02 -12.75 -7.48
N GLN A 714 20.30 -12.90 -8.76
CA GLN A 714 21.44 -12.24 -9.42
C GLN A 714 21.24 -10.73 -9.51
N LEU A 715 20.05 -10.26 -9.91
CA LEU A 715 19.70 -8.84 -9.90
C LEU A 715 19.88 -8.24 -8.50
N HIS A 716 19.37 -8.91 -7.47
CA HIS A 716 19.50 -8.44 -6.09
C HIS A 716 20.97 -8.34 -5.64
N SER A 717 21.76 -9.35 -5.99
CA SER A 717 23.21 -9.33 -5.70
C SER A 717 23.93 -8.18 -6.42
N HIS A 718 23.56 -7.92 -7.69
CA HIS A 718 24.13 -6.82 -8.46
C HIS A 718 23.77 -5.45 -7.85
N LEU A 719 22.51 -5.22 -7.49
CA LEU A 719 22.08 -3.96 -6.86
C LEU A 719 22.79 -3.73 -5.51
N LYS A 720 22.96 -4.78 -4.72
CA LYS A 720 23.75 -4.71 -3.47
C LYS A 720 25.19 -4.32 -3.72
N ASN A 721 25.85 -4.95 -4.69
CA ASN A 721 27.21 -4.65 -5.06
C ASN A 721 27.33 -3.20 -5.57
N ARG A 722 26.38 -2.75 -6.37
CA ARG A 722 26.35 -1.37 -6.86
C ARG A 722 26.23 -0.36 -5.72
N ALA A 723 25.31 -0.59 -4.79
CA ALA A 723 25.16 0.24 -3.60
C ALA A 723 26.43 0.27 -2.72
N GLN A 724 27.14 -0.86 -2.63
CA GLN A 724 28.41 -0.95 -1.91
C GLN A 724 29.53 -0.15 -2.59
N LEU A 725 29.61 -0.19 -3.92
CA LEU A 725 30.57 0.59 -4.69
C LEU A 725 30.32 2.09 -4.54
N ASP A 726 29.07 2.51 -4.65
CA ASP A 726 28.68 3.91 -4.50
C ASP A 726 28.72 4.36 -3.03
N LYS A 727 28.81 3.44 -2.07
CA LYS A 727 28.73 3.67 -0.61
C LYS A 727 27.50 4.49 -0.19
N ALA A 728 26.45 4.42 -1.00
CA ALA A 728 25.25 5.21 -0.83
C ALA A 728 24.02 4.48 -1.39
N HIS A 729 22.85 4.92 -1.00
CA HIS A 729 21.58 4.50 -1.61
C HIS A 729 21.26 3.00 -1.49
N TYR A 730 21.65 2.37 -0.39
CA TYR A 730 21.34 0.97 -0.12
C TYR A 730 19.83 0.67 -0.10
N GLU A 731 19.00 1.68 0.16
CA GLU A 731 17.55 1.59 0.09
C GLU A 731 17.03 1.15 -1.29
N SER A 732 17.76 1.50 -2.37
CA SER A 732 17.42 1.09 -3.74
C SER A 732 17.77 -0.38 -4.04
N SER A 733 18.46 -1.09 -3.14
CA SER A 733 18.78 -2.51 -3.29
C SER A 733 17.81 -3.46 -2.58
N SER A 734 16.63 -2.98 -2.17
CA SER A 734 15.59 -3.82 -1.56
C SER A 734 15.12 -4.92 -2.52
N ILE A 735 14.95 -6.15 -2.03
CA ILE A 735 14.48 -7.29 -2.84
C ILE A 735 13.08 -7.06 -3.43
N ASP A 736 12.23 -6.30 -2.75
CA ASP A 736 10.90 -5.98 -3.26
C ASP A 736 10.97 -5.01 -4.43
N LEU A 737 11.90 -4.05 -4.41
CA LEU A 737 12.15 -3.16 -5.55
C LEU A 737 12.75 -3.92 -6.74
N VAL A 738 13.66 -4.88 -6.49
CA VAL A 738 14.21 -5.74 -7.55
C VAL A 738 13.10 -6.57 -8.21
N ARG A 739 12.20 -7.13 -7.41
CA ARG A 739 11.05 -7.88 -7.94
C ARG A 739 10.13 -6.99 -8.76
N MET A 740 9.88 -5.78 -8.32
CA MET A 740 9.08 -4.80 -9.09
C MET A 740 9.78 -4.39 -10.38
N ALA A 741 11.10 -4.18 -10.36
CA ALA A 741 11.88 -3.90 -11.55
C ALA A 741 11.81 -5.05 -12.57
N LEU A 742 11.94 -6.29 -12.09
CA LEU A 742 11.80 -7.49 -12.91
C LEU A 742 10.43 -7.54 -13.61
N ARG A 743 9.35 -7.32 -12.87
CA ARG A 743 8.00 -7.27 -13.43
C ARG A 743 7.83 -6.13 -14.44
N THR A 744 8.36 -4.95 -14.15
CA THR A 744 8.34 -3.83 -15.09
C THR A 744 9.08 -4.17 -16.40
N PHE A 745 10.19 -4.89 -16.34
CA PHE A 745 10.92 -5.32 -17.55
C PHE A 745 10.15 -6.38 -18.35
N ILE A 746 9.43 -7.27 -17.69
CA ILE A 746 8.54 -8.22 -18.38
C ILE A 746 7.39 -7.46 -19.04
N ASP A 747 6.74 -6.55 -18.32
CA ASP A 747 5.64 -5.74 -18.83
C ASP A 747 6.07 -4.81 -20.00
N LEU A 748 7.31 -4.32 -19.98
CA LEU A 748 7.91 -3.53 -21.07
C LEU A 748 8.40 -4.40 -22.27
N GLY A 749 8.38 -5.72 -22.14
CA GLY A 749 8.92 -6.63 -23.14
C GLY A 749 10.45 -6.56 -23.29
N VAL A 750 11.15 -6.09 -22.26
CA VAL A 750 12.61 -6.18 -22.16
C VAL A 750 13.03 -7.61 -21.88
N LEU A 751 12.27 -8.29 -21.02
CA LEU A 751 12.37 -9.71 -20.73
C LEU A 751 11.13 -10.45 -21.26
N ILE A 752 11.35 -11.61 -21.86
CA ILE A 752 10.29 -12.49 -22.37
C ILE A 752 10.21 -13.69 -21.45
N GLU A 753 8.98 -14.05 -21.03
CA GLU A 753 8.71 -15.25 -20.26
C GLU A 753 8.51 -16.46 -21.20
N ASP A 754 9.31 -17.50 -21.00
CA ASP A 754 9.08 -18.83 -21.60
C ASP A 754 8.72 -19.82 -20.48
N ARG A 755 7.57 -20.48 -20.62
CA ARG A 755 7.08 -21.45 -19.64
C ARG A 755 7.41 -22.84 -20.11
N GLN A 756 8.41 -23.45 -19.51
CA GLN A 756 8.80 -24.84 -19.77
C GLN A 756 8.45 -25.70 -18.56
N ARG A 757 7.45 -26.57 -18.71
CA ARG A 757 6.92 -27.50 -17.69
C ARG A 757 6.48 -26.76 -16.40
N ASP A 758 7.31 -26.78 -15.34
CA ASP A 758 6.98 -26.18 -14.03
C ASP A 758 7.75 -24.90 -13.75
N ASP A 759 8.78 -24.55 -14.56
CA ASP A 759 9.62 -23.38 -14.36
C ASP A 759 9.35 -22.30 -15.40
N VAL A 760 9.46 -21.05 -14.93
CA VAL A 760 9.41 -19.85 -15.79
C VAL A 760 10.83 -19.43 -16.11
N TYR A 761 11.20 -19.49 -17.36
CA TYR A 761 12.47 -19.01 -17.88
C TYR A 761 12.31 -17.61 -18.44
N LEU A 762 13.30 -16.79 -18.23
CA LEU A 762 13.37 -15.41 -18.70
C LEU A 762 14.51 -15.29 -19.70
N ASP A 763 14.22 -14.64 -20.82
CA ASP A 763 15.22 -14.32 -21.85
C ASP A 763 15.14 -12.84 -22.20
N VAL A 764 16.28 -12.25 -22.63
CA VAL A 764 16.32 -10.86 -23.08
C VAL A 764 15.75 -10.78 -24.50
N SER A 765 14.75 -9.92 -24.68
CA SER A 765 14.14 -9.69 -25.98
C SER A 765 15.17 -9.34 -27.05
N PRO A 766 15.04 -9.84 -28.29
CA PRO A 766 15.94 -9.51 -29.40
C PRO A 766 16.10 -8.01 -29.65
N LEU A 767 15.05 -7.23 -29.40
CA LEU A 767 15.08 -5.78 -29.49
C LEU A 767 16.08 -5.19 -28.48
N PHE A 768 16.03 -5.63 -27.25
CA PHE A 768 16.86 -5.14 -26.16
C PHE A 768 18.20 -5.87 -26.01
N SER A 769 18.51 -6.85 -26.87
CA SER A 769 19.87 -7.38 -26.97
C SER A 769 20.85 -6.33 -27.47
N GLN A 770 20.38 -5.36 -28.27
CA GLN A 770 21.17 -4.22 -28.74
C GLN A 770 21.38 -3.17 -27.66
N CYS A 771 22.62 -2.75 -27.43
CA CYS A 771 22.98 -1.75 -26.40
C CYS A 771 22.27 -0.42 -26.58
N ALA A 772 22.04 0.03 -27.83
CA ALA A 772 21.43 1.32 -28.12
C ALA A 772 19.98 1.46 -27.54
N TYR A 773 19.19 0.41 -27.59
CA TYR A 773 17.84 0.44 -27.05
C TYR A 773 17.82 0.38 -25.51
N LYS A 774 18.73 -0.37 -24.91
CA LYS A 774 18.91 -0.36 -23.45
C LYS A 774 19.32 1.02 -22.95
N GLU A 775 20.21 1.69 -23.68
CA GLU A 775 20.67 3.03 -23.32
C GLU A 775 19.56 4.08 -23.44
N LYS A 776 18.74 4.03 -24.49
CA LYS A 776 17.55 4.88 -24.62
C LYS A 776 16.60 4.67 -23.44
N LEU A 777 16.32 3.43 -23.07
CA LEU A 777 15.48 3.11 -21.93
C LEU A 777 16.10 3.61 -20.61
N LEU A 778 17.41 3.47 -20.47
CA LEU A 778 18.13 3.98 -19.29
C LEU A 778 18.06 5.51 -19.20
N GLN A 779 18.22 6.21 -20.33
CA GLN A 779 18.06 7.66 -20.39
C GLN A 779 16.64 8.07 -20.04
N PHE A 780 15.63 7.33 -20.55
CA PHE A 780 14.24 7.55 -20.20
C PHE A 780 13.97 7.42 -18.69
N PHE A 781 14.54 6.44 -17.99
CA PHE A 781 14.40 6.36 -16.54
C PHE A 781 15.17 7.49 -15.83
N LYS A 782 16.36 7.81 -16.29
CA LYS A 782 17.24 8.84 -15.70
C LYS A 782 16.66 10.25 -15.78
N GLN A 783 15.82 10.57 -16.77
CA GLN A 783 15.22 11.91 -16.90
C GLN A 783 14.36 12.28 -15.67
N PHE A 784 13.71 11.30 -15.02
CA PHE A 784 12.89 11.52 -13.84
C PHE A 784 13.67 11.61 -12.53
N ILE A 785 14.98 11.35 -12.56
CA ILE A 785 15.84 11.44 -11.38
C ILE A 785 16.51 12.81 -11.38
N ALA A 786 16.11 13.67 -10.43
CA ALA A 786 16.73 14.98 -10.31
C ALA A 786 18.24 14.87 -10.07
N LYS A 787 19.05 15.48 -10.94
CA LYS A 787 20.47 15.60 -10.78
C LYS A 787 20.75 16.63 -9.70
N ARG A 788 21.15 16.20 -8.51
CA ARG A 788 21.79 17.08 -7.54
C ARG A 788 23.25 17.16 -7.92
N GLU A 789 23.74 18.32 -8.28
CA GLU A 789 25.18 18.56 -8.35
C GLU A 789 25.83 18.27 -6.98
N LYS A 790 26.99 17.63 -7.02
CA LYS A 790 27.72 17.09 -5.86
C LYS A 790 28.21 18.17 -4.91
#